data_9160bb467b9107ce416a1914271f5c2f
#
_entry.id   9160bb467b9107ce416a1914271f5c2f
#
_cell.length_a   1.000
_cell.length_b   1.000
_cell.length_c   1.000
_cell.angle_alpha   90.00
_cell.angle_beta   90.00
_cell.angle_gamma   90.00
#
_symmetry.space_group_name_H-M   'P 1'
#
loop_
_entity.id
_entity.type
_entity.pdbx_description
1 polymer ?
#
loop_
_entity_poly.entity_id
_entity_poly.type
_entity_poly.pdbx_seq_one_letter_code
_entity_poly.pdbx_strand_id
1 'polypeptide(L)'
;MKARLFSIFFLIIFGTSCQLISTPQEKKKLPPPSNLEGENIPKPKTITRLEDFAKIIDADKDNTPPKDYLPAEGGSINVRLPIDPRLLSPVISNEGTANTIMGYVYDSLITRDPETFEWLPWLAYAWEVRDVALQNGKEVEGFFDEASGLFYPGRGLFHAADVELKTRSYGLYQIKNLQIAGKRDKVVRYTAAITPPKYGGFKPATLKKNVAYVFYLRDQIKWHDGFPFSAEDILFSFDIINNPFTDAAHLRNYYRDIRKLEILNSHSVKFTYEKPYFLSLSFCGGMPLLPKHRYNPERFRGDQKSLADYFNQHPDNWKPIGTGPYLFDTWDKGRLIRLTKNKNFWARSAGLPYFKANQPYLDQIQFIIVNNSNAALKELTSGNIDADFEVTQSSWEDPRANSQSFTRSFVRAKFLIPLYTYIGWNLERPFFQDPKVRKALTYLIPKQKILKEIHKDLGQLVTGPFFIEGPTYDHSLPPLYYNPVKARALLKEAGWLDHDGDGIRDKDGVPFQFEYLIHNAREYHQKIADIMKESLEEAGIIMNIRLIDWTVFAKTVMERNFDAVRFAWGTGIDGDPFQIWHSSQIGGGGSNYVGYKNPEIDKILEEARTLFNPLDRWKLYLKMHQILYEEQPYTFLFSFYTLGFYNRKYYGVKFYSGGYNFTEWFIPQELQKK
;
A
#
# COMPACT_ATOMS: atom_id res chain seq x y z
N MET A 1 22.90 -13.92 -22.69
CA MET A 1 21.45 -14.04 -22.55
C MET A 1 21.17 -14.28 -21.08
N LYS A 2 20.95 -13.25 -20.30
CA LYS A 2 20.63 -13.35 -18.86
C LYS A 2 19.23 -12.77 -18.67
N ALA A 3 18.29 -13.62 -18.29
CA ALA A 3 16.94 -13.23 -17.93
C ALA A 3 16.99 -12.39 -16.64
N ARG A 4 16.55 -11.13 -16.71
CA ARG A 4 16.32 -10.30 -15.54
C ARG A 4 14.92 -10.60 -15.01
N LEU A 5 14.84 -11.34 -13.91
CA LEU A 5 13.61 -11.46 -13.13
C LEU A 5 13.40 -10.14 -12.39
N PHE A 6 12.33 -9.43 -12.70
CA PHE A 6 11.84 -8.29 -11.94
C PHE A 6 10.82 -8.76 -10.92
N SER A 7 11.06 -8.44 -9.65
CA SER A 7 10.17 -8.78 -8.54
C SER A 7 9.02 -7.77 -8.47
N ILE A 8 7.81 -8.30 -8.51
CA ILE A 8 6.56 -7.54 -8.33
C ILE A 8 6.13 -7.71 -6.87
N PHE A 9 5.84 -6.61 -6.19
CA PHE A 9 5.18 -6.61 -4.88
C PHE A 9 3.79 -7.23 -5.00
N PHE A 10 3.57 -8.39 -4.42
CA PHE A 10 2.24 -8.97 -4.31
C PHE A 10 2.00 -9.74 -3.02
N LEU A 11 0.89 -9.38 -2.42
CA LEU A 11 0.23 -10.18 -1.40
C LEU A 11 -0.12 -11.56 -2.00
N ILE A 12 0.49 -12.60 -1.47
CA ILE A 12 0.12 -13.97 -1.77
C ILE A 12 -1.00 -14.37 -0.84
N ILE A 13 -2.12 -14.77 -1.40
CA ILE A 13 -3.19 -15.40 -0.66
C ILE A 13 -3.45 -16.78 -1.25
N PHE A 14 -3.16 -17.77 -0.48
CA PHE A 14 -3.30 -19.23 -0.42
C PHE A 14 -4.19 -20.00 -1.38
N GLY A 15 -3.73 -21.21 -1.66
CA GLY A 15 -4.52 -22.31 -2.17
C GLY A 15 -4.41 -23.56 -1.31
N THR A 16 -5.48 -24.28 -1.16
CA THR A 16 -5.49 -25.74 -0.95
C THR A 16 -6.69 -26.33 -1.65
N SER A 17 -6.45 -27.42 -2.33
CA SER A 17 -7.37 -28.18 -3.16
C SER A 17 -8.29 -29.10 -2.37
N CYS A 18 -9.53 -29.27 -2.85
CA CYS A 18 -10.29 -30.51 -2.69
C CYS A 18 -11.26 -30.67 -3.86
N GLN A 19 -11.22 -31.85 -4.49
CA GLN A 19 -12.10 -32.25 -5.61
C GLN A 19 -13.46 -32.71 -5.11
N LEU A 20 -14.53 -32.36 -5.80
CA LEU A 20 -15.73 -33.18 -5.86
C LEU A 20 -16.58 -32.89 -7.12
N ILE A 21 -17.20 -33.93 -7.60
CA ILE A 21 -17.86 -34.32 -8.85
C ILE A 21 -19.12 -33.47 -9.13
N SER A 22 -19.34 -33.07 -10.39
CA SER A 22 -20.48 -32.30 -10.90
C SER A 22 -21.59 -33.20 -11.48
N THR A 23 -22.84 -32.85 -11.18
CA THR A 23 -24.03 -33.26 -11.92
C THR A 23 -24.66 -32.04 -12.63
N PRO A 24 -25.29 -32.20 -13.80
CA PRO A 24 -25.81 -31.08 -14.59
C PRO A 24 -27.13 -30.55 -14.02
N GLN A 25 -27.24 -29.23 -13.87
CA GLN A 25 -28.49 -28.55 -13.52
C GLN A 25 -29.09 -27.73 -14.69
N GLU A 26 -30.40 -27.73 -14.76
CA GLU A 26 -31.25 -27.09 -15.76
C GLU A 26 -31.09 -25.58 -15.85
N LYS A 27 -31.15 -25.05 -17.07
CA LYS A 27 -31.07 -23.61 -17.42
C LYS A 27 -32.23 -22.82 -16.84
N LYS A 28 -32.01 -22.00 -15.82
CA LYS A 28 -32.97 -20.94 -15.39
C LYS A 28 -32.67 -19.64 -16.13
N LYS A 29 -33.69 -19.09 -16.78
CA LYS A 29 -33.67 -17.77 -17.42
C LYS A 29 -33.37 -16.67 -16.38
N LEU A 30 -32.52 -15.73 -16.73
CA LEU A 30 -32.19 -14.54 -15.94
C LEU A 30 -33.44 -13.64 -15.79
N PRO A 31 -33.65 -13.00 -14.62
CA PRO A 31 -34.74 -12.06 -14.43
C PRO A 31 -34.56 -10.79 -15.30
N PRO A 32 -35.62 -10.10 -15.69
CA PRO A 32 -35.54 -8.87 -16.47
C PRO A 32 -34.81 -7.77 -15.70
N PRO A 33 -34.19 -6.80 -16.40
CA PRO A 33 -33.42 -5.72 -15.76
C PRO A 33 -34.33 -4.92 -14.81
N SER A 34 -33.99 -4.88 -13.53
CA SER A 34 -34.63 -3.99 -12.57
C SER A 34 -34.23 -2.55 -12.90
N ASN A 35 -35.25 -1.70 -13.12
CA ASN A 35 -35.11 -0.25 -13.23
C ASN A 35 -34.67 0.29 -11.84
N LEU A 36 -33.37 0.35 -11.61
CA LEU A 36 -32.77 1.07 -10.48
C LEU A 36 -32.28 2.45 -10.95
N GLU A 37 -33.18 3.24 -11.52
CA GLU A 37 -33.02 4.67 -11.61
C GLU A 37 -33.62 5.26 -10.33
N GLY A 38 -32.78 5.70 -9.39
CA GLY A 38 -33.23 6.47 -8.25
C GLY A 38 -32.62 6.22 -6.88
N GLU A 39 -31.55 5.48 -6.74
CA GLU A 39 -30.85 5.46 -5.45
C GLU A 39 -29.96 6.71 -5.30
N ASN A 40 -30.10 7.39 -4.16
CA ASN A 40 -29.37 8.59 -3.76
C ASN A 40 -27.86 8.44 -4.04
N ILE A 41 -27.41 9.05 -5.13
CA ILE A 41 -25.97 9.22 -5.41
C ILE A 41 -25.44 10.14 -4.30
N PRO A 42 -24.51 9.69 -3.46
CA PRO A 42 -23.89 10.56 -2.46
C PRO A 42 -23.25 11.76 -3.17
N LYS A 43 -23.60 12.97 -2.76
CA LYS A 43 -22.95 14.17 -3.29
C LYS A 43 -21.44 14.07 -3.03
N PRO A 44 -20.57 14.48 -3.99
CA PRO A 44 -19.13 14.43 -3.82
C PRO A 44 -18.75 15.21 -2.56
N LYS A 45 -18.05 14.57 -1.64
CA LYS A 45 -17.45 15.26 -0.50
C LYS A 45 -16.28 16.07 -1.01
N THR A 46 -16.42 17.38 -1.03
CA THR A 46 -15.31 18.30 -1.32
C THR A 46 -14.32 18.21 -0.17
N ILE A 47 -13.20 17.56 -0.41
CA ILE A 47 -12.15 17.42 0.58
C ILE A 47 -11.27 18.65 0.50
N THR A 48 -11.32 19.47 1.53
CA THR A 48 -10.57 20.72 1.63
C THR A 48 -9.37 20.64 2.57
N ARG A 49 -9.26 19.58 3.36
CA ARG A 49 -8.18 19.39 4.35
C ARG A 49 -7.73 17.93 4.41
N LEU A 50 -6.47 17.69 4.69
CA LEU A 50 -5.90 16.36 4.96
C LEU A 50 -6.66 15.60 6.08
N GLU A 51 -7.13 16.35 7.07
CA GLU A 51 -7.89 15.84 8.22
C GLU A 51 -9.24 15.19 7.87
N ASP A 52 -9.80 15.49 6.69
CA ASP A 52 -11.08 14.92 6.24
C ASP A 52 -10.96 13.45 5.78
N PHE A 53 -9.74 12.90 5.76
CA PHE A 53 -9.44 11.53 5.31
C PHE A 53 -9.45 10.49 6.39
N ALA A 54 -9.18 10.87 7.63
CA ALA A 54 -9.02 9.92 8.70
C ALA A 54 -10.38 9.34 9.11
N LYS A 55 -10.81 8.29 8.44
CA LYS A 55 -11.84 7.40 8.95
C LYS A 55 -11.18 6.25 9.69
N ILE A 56 -11.25 6.29 11.01
CA ILE A 56 -11.10 5.09 11.83
C ILE A 56 -12.32 4.23 11.50
N ILE A 57 -12.09 3.05 10.98
CA ILE A 57 -13.16 2.07 10.82
C ILE A 57 -13.36 1.45 12.19
N ASP A 58 -14.40 1.92 12.91
CA ASP A 58 -14.86 1.24 14.11
C ASP A 58 -15.35 -0.15 13.71
N ALA A 59 -14.54 -1.16 13.97
CA ALA A 59 -14.85 -2.54 13.67
C ALA A 59 -16.09 -3.04 14.45
N ASP A 60 -16.37 -2.44 15.59
CA ASP A 60 -17.54 -2.73 16.39
C ASP A 60 -17.78 -1.60 17.39
N LYS A 61 -18.88 -0.86 17.26
CA LYS A 61 -19.26 0.17 18.24
C LYS A 61 -19.47 -0.39 19.64
N ASP A 62 -19.76 -1.70 19.73
CA ASP A 62 -19.99 -2.38 21.01
C ASP A 62 -18.71 -2.74 21.76
N ASN A 63 -17.52 -2.60 21.13
CA ASN A 63 -16.23 -2.90 21.74
C ASN A 63 -15.44 -1.64 22.13
N THR A 64 -16.10 -0.49 22.22
CA THR A 64 -15.54 0.69 22.86
C THR A 64 -15.27 0.34 24.32
N PRO A 65 -14.02 0.49 24.84
CA PRO A 65 -13.76 0.17 26.24
C PRO A 65 -14.72 0.96 27.13
N PRO A 66 -15.31 0.34 28.14
CA PRO A 66 -15.99 1.09 29.20
C PRO A 66 -15.06 2.22 29.64
N LYS A 67 -15.59 3.40 29.94
CA LYS A 67 -14.80 4.60 30.28
C LYS A 67 -13.75 4.39 31.37
N ASP A 68 -13.86 3.31 32.11
CA ASP A 68 -13.03 2.98 33.29
C ASP A 68 -11.84 2.05 32.98
N TYR A 69 -11.74 1.48 31.74
CA TYR A 69 -10.58 0.65 31.40
C TYR A 69 -9.41 1.49 30.92
N LEU A 70 -8.42 1.62 31.82
CA LEU A 70 -7.16 2.27 31.45
C LEU A 70 -6.22 1.27 30.76
N PRO A 71 -5.43 1.74 29.78
CA PRO A 71 -4.40 0.92 29.19
C PRO A 71 -3.42 0.40 30.23
N ALA A 72 -3.22 -0.92 30.27
CA ALA A 72 -2.31 -1.59 31.18
C ALA A 72 -1.24 -2.37 30.40
N GLU A 73 -0.01 -2.37 30.93
CA GLU A 73 1.08 -3.20 30.39
C GLU A 73 0.88 -4.65 30.85
N GLY A 74 1.27 -5.59 30.00
CA GLY A 74 1.25 -7.02 30.30
C GLY A 74 0.43 -7.84 29.31
N GLY A 75 0.58 -9.15 29.41
CA GLY A 75 -0.11 -10.12 28.58
C GLY A 75 0.56 -10.34 27.20
N SER A 76 -0.05 -11.20 26.43
CA SER A 76 0.43 -11.59 25.10
C SER A 76 -0.72 -11.70 24.12
N ILE A 77 -0.40 -11.68 22.83
CA ILE A 77 -1.34 -11.95 21.75
C ILE A 77 -0.80 -13.07 20.85
N ASN A 78 -1.64 -14.07 20.56
CA ASN A 78 -1.38 -15.12 19.59
C ASN A 78 -2.10 -14.78 18.29
N VAL A 79 -1.33 -14.43 17.25
CA VAL A 79 -1.85 -14.00 15.93
C VAL A 79 -1.60 -15.11 14.92
N ARG A 80 -2.61 -15.45 14.15
CA ARG A 80 -2.40 -16.38 13.03
C ARG A 80 -1.46 -15.77 12.00
N LEU A 81 -0.50 -16.60 11.56
CA LEU A 81 0.30 -16.36 10.36
C LEU A 81 0.01 -17.51 9.37
N PRO A 82 -0.48 -17.21 8.18
CA PRO A 82 -0.93 -18.26 7.27
C PRO A 82 0.21 -19.02 6.59
N ILE A 83 1.40 -18.41 6.50
CA ILE A 83 2.62 -18.99 5.90
C ILE A 83 3.83 -18.60 6.74
N ASP A 84 4.75 -19.53 6.87
CA ASP A 84 6.08 -19.31 7.41
C ASP A 84 6.91 -18.45 6.42
N PRO A 85 7.44 -17.28 6.80
CA PRO A 85 8.28 -16.50 5.90
C PRO A 85 9.58 -17.26 5.59
N ARG A 86 10.18 -16.95 4.43
CA ARG A 86 11.50 -17.54 4.09
C ARG A 86 12.61 -16.92 4.93
N LEU A 87 12.53 -15.62 5.18
CA LEU A 87 13.51 -14.85 5.95
C LEU A 87 12.88 -13.55 6.48
N LEU A 88 13.55 -12.90 7.42
CA LEU A 88 13.12 -11.68 8.10
C LEU A 88 14.12 -10.53 7.88
N SER A 89 14.49 -10.29 6.63
CA SER A 89 15.38 -9.18 6.25
C SER A 89 14.58 -8.03 5.65
N PRO A 90 14.71 -6.80 6.15
CA PRO A 90 13.97 -5.64 5.64
C PRO A 90 14.44 -5.20 4.25
N VAL A 91 15.57 -5.74 3.77
CA VAL A 91 16.16 -5.42 2.45
C VAL A 91 15.92 -6.53 1.43
N ILE A 92 16.01 -7.80 1.83
CA ILE A 92 15.90 -8.93 0.90
C ILE A 92 14.46 -9.43 0.77
N SER A 93 13.68 -9.42 1.87
CA SER A 93 12.32 -9.95 1.85
C SER A 93 11.34 -8.96 1.19
N ASN A 94 10.50 -9.50 0.32
CA ASN A 94 9.33 -8.82 -0.24
C ASN A 94 8.01 -9.51 0.14
N GLU A 95 8.05 -10.40 1.14
CA GLU A 95 6.90 -11.19 1.59
C GLU A 95 6.05 -10.40 2.61
N GLY A 96 4.72 -10.39 2.41
CA GLY A 96 3.79 -9.70 3.31
C GLY A 96 3.88 -10.21 4.75
N THR A 97 4.02 -11.53 4.95
CA THR A 97 4.16 -12.15 6.27
C THR A 97 5.43 -11.70 6.99
N ALA A 98 6.56 -11.62 6.27
CA ALA A 98 7.81 -11.10 6.83
C ALA A 98 7.67 -9.61 7.19
N ASN A 99 7.07 -8.80 6.31
CA ASN A 99 6.87 -7.38 6.53
C ASN A 99 5.98 -7.09 7.76
N THR A 100 4.94 -7.90 7.98
CA THR A 100 4.10 -7.81 9.18
C THR A 100 4.91 -7.98 10.46
N ILE A 101 5.83 -8.95 10.49
CA ILE A 101 6.69 -9.21 11.66
C ILE A 101 7.75 -8.11 11.80
N MET A 102 8.42 -7.76 10.72
CA MET A 102 9.51 -6.78 10.71
C MET A 102 9.04 -5.37 11.08
N GLY A 103 7.78 -5.02 10.80
CA GLY A 103 7.18 -3.75 11.20
C GLY A 103 7.14 -3.51 12.72
N TYR A 104 7.33 -4.56 13.54
CA TYR A 104 7.46 -4.44 14.99
C TYR A 104 8.92 -4.46 15.47
N VAL A 105 9.85 -4.87 14.62
CA VAL A 105 11.27 -5.02 14.95
C VAL A 105 12.09 -3.82 14.49
N TYR A 106 11.77 -3.24 13.34
CA TYR A 106 12.50 -2.13 12.74
C TYR A 106 11.72 -0.83 12.81
N ASP A 107 12.45 0.27 12.96
CA ASP A 107 11.95 1.64 12.81
C ASP A 107 12.46 2.27 11.50
N SER A 108 11.91 3.43 11.17
CA SER A 108 12.34 4.29 10.06
C SER A 108 12.73 5.68 10.56
N LEU A 109 13.31 6.53 9.71
CA LEU A 109 13.70 7.90 10.14
C LEU A 109 12.48 8.76 10.49
N ILE A 110 11.40 8.62 9.74
CA ILE A 110 10.10 9.27 9.98
C ILE A 110 9.01 8.22 9.94
N THR A 111 7.89 8.48 10.59
CA THR A 111 6.71 7.62 10.55
C THR A 111 5.50 8.36 10.01
N ARG A 112 4.44 7.66 9.67
CA ARG A 112 3.17 8.30 9.30
C ARG A 112 2.18 8.20 10.45
N ASP A 113 1.47 9.30 10.69
CA ASP A 113 0.24 9.25 11.48
C ASP A 113 -0.78 8.37 10.75
N PRO A 114 -1.29 7.31 11.39
CA PRO A 114 -2.18 6.36 10.70
C PRO A 114 -3.58 6.92 10.41
N GLU A 115 -3.96 8.02 11.10
CA GLU A 115 -5.24 8.70 10.91
C GLU A 115 -5.16 9.83 9.89
N THR A 116 -4.11 10.64 9.94
CA THR A 116 -3.97 11.85 9.11
C THR A 116 -3.03 11.67 7.91
N PHE A 117 -2.28 10.58 7.90
CA PHE A 117 -1.24 10.27 6.91
C PHE A 117 -0.10 11.29 6.82
N GLU A 118 0.03 12.17 7.79
CA GLU A 118 1.12 13.12 7.84
C GLU A 118 2.41 12.48 8.33
N TRP A 119 3.52 13.04 7.86
CA TRP A 119 4.83 12.61 8.30
C TRP A 119 5.15 13.15 9.68
N LEU A 120 5.53 12.26 10.59
CA LEU A 120 5.93 12.55 11.95
C LEU A 120 7.41 12.18 12.13
N PRO A 121 8.18 13.00 12.88
CA PRO A 121 9.52 12.62 13.30
C PRO A 121 9.53 11.30 14.07
N TRP A 122 10.53 10.45 13.79
CA TRP A 122 10.66 9.17 14.49
C TRP A 122 12.11 8.96 14.95
N LEU A 123 12.95 8.11 14.29
CA LEU A 123 14.38 8.04 14.61
C LEU A 123 15.09 9.39 14.32
N ALA A 124 14.64 10.13 13.32
CA ALA A 124 15.00 11.53 13.16
C ALA A 124 14.03 12.39 14.00
N TYR A 125 14.57 13.27 14.85
CA TYR A 125 13.75 14.23 15.59
C TYR A 125 13.28 15.40 14.73
N ALA A 126 13.95 15.60 13.58
CA ALA A 126 13.63 16.65 12.62
C ALA A 126 14.18 16.31 11.24
N TRP A 127 13.62 16.93 10.23
CA TRP A 127 14.19 16.95 8.89
C TRP A 127 14.06 18.32 8.25
N GLU A 128 14.89 18.58 7.25
CA GLU A 128 14.90 19.81 6.48
C GLU A 128 14.75 19.48 5.00
N VAL A 129 13.86 20.20 4.32
CA VAL A 129 13.65 20.05 2.88
C VAL A 129 14.29 21.26 2.18
N ARG A 130 15.11 21.00 1.17
CA ARG A 130 15.82 22.06 0.42
C ARG A 130 15.49 22.01 -1.05
N ASP A 131 15.39 23.20 -1.59
CA ASP A 131 15.37 23.45 -3.02
C ASP A 131 16.79 23.63 -3.54
N VAL A 132 16.95 23.50 -4.85
CA VAL A 132 18.22 23.76 -5.54
C VAL A 132 18.00 24.76 -6.67
N ALA A 133 18.82 25.80 -6.72
CA ALA A 133 18.80 26.80 -7.78
C ALA A 133 20.19 27.01 -8.38
N LEU A 134 20.27 27.55 -9.59
CA LEU A 134 21.53 27.96 -10.19
C LEU A 134 21.86 29.39 -9.81
N GLN A 135 23.04 29.58 -9.21
CA GLN A 135 23.65 30.89 -8.96
C GLN A 135 25.03 30.92 -9.59
N ASN A 136 25.26 31.83 -10.51
CA ASN A 136 26.53 31.96 -11.25
C ASN A 136 27.02 30.61 -11.87
N GLY A 137 26.09 29.84 -12.45
CA GLY A 137 26.38 28.55 -13.10
C GLY A 137 26.63 27.37 -12.14
N LYS A 138 26.50 27.56 -10.83
CA LYS A 138 26.65 26.50 -9.82
C LYS A 138 25.32 26.21 -9.13
N GLU A 139 25.04 24.93 -8.87
CA GLU A 139 23.90 24.54 -8.04
C GLU A 139 24.16 24.97 -6.59
N VAL A 140 23.18 25.66 -6.01
CA VAL A 140 23.16 26.05 -4.59
C VAL A 140 21.89 25.55 -3.94
N GLU A 141 22.02 24.99 -2.73
CA GLU A 141 20.90 24.57 -1.91
C GLU A 141 20.34 25.74 -1.10
N GLY A 142 19.03 25.74 -0.88
CA GLY A 142 18.38 26.79 -0.10
C GLY A 142 16.87 26.61 -0.03
N PHE A 143 16.17 27.73 0.09
CA PHE A 143 14.74 27.80 0.18
C PHE A 143 14.20 28.79 -0.85
N PHE A 144 13.17 28.37 -1.59
CA PHE A 144 12.44 29.27 -2.48
C PHE A 144 11.19 29.78 -1.78
N ASP A 145 11.11 31.10 -1.60
CA ASP A 145 9.92 31.75 -1.07
C ASP A 145 8.94 32.08 -2.21
N GLU A 146 7.82 31.37 -2.23
CA GLU A 146 6.80 31.56 -3.27
C GLU A 146 6.15 32.94 -3.23
N ALA A 147 6.06 33.55 -2.04
CA ALA A 147 5.40 34.84 -1.87
C ALA A 147 6.22 36.00 -2.49
N SER A 148 7.54 35.93 -2.35
CA SER A 148 8.44 36.93 -2.95
C SER A 148 8.98 36.54 -4.32
N GLY A 149 8.91 35.26 -4.68
CA GLY A 149 9.53 34.69 -5.88
C GLY A 149 11.07 34.65 -5.81
N LEU A 150 11.65 34.72 -4.62
CA LEU A 150 13.09 34.76 -4.39
C LEU A 150 13.61 33.45 -3.80
N PHE A 151 14.81 33.08 -4.20
CA PHE A 151 15.55 31.95 -3.65
C PHE A 151 16.61 32.45 -2.65
N TYR A 152 16.64 31.84 -1.48
CA TYR A 152 17.57 32.17 -0.40
C TYR A 152 18.55 30.99 -0.18
N PRO A 153 19.85 31.15 -0.52
CA PRO A 153 20.85 30.13 -0.28
C PRO A 153 21.03 29.76 1.18
N GLY A 154 21.36 28.52 1.47
CA GLY A 154 21.69 28.06 2.81
C GLY A 154 20.77 26.93 3.29
N ARG A 155 19.92 27.18 4.30
CA ARG A 155 19.02 26.16 4.86
C ARG A 155 17.67 26.14 4.18
N GLY A 156 17.01 24.99 4.21
CA GLY A 156 15.68 24.78 3.67
C GLY A 156 14.56 24.91 4.71
N LEU A 157 13.39 24.39 4.36
CA LEU A 157 12.22 24.34 5.24
C LEU A 157 12.42 23.23 6.29
N PHE A 158 12.33 23.61 7.58
CA PHE A 158 12.59 22.73 8.71
C PHE A 158 11.29 22.20 9.30
N HIS A 159 11.24 20.90 9.52
CA HIS A 159 10.13 20.17 10.15
C HIS A 159 10.64 19.46 11.41
N ALA A 160 10.00 19.71 12.55
CA ALA A 160 10.38 19.10 13.83
C ALA A 160 9.14 18.80 14.67
N ALA A 161 9.23 17.76 15.51
CA ALA A 161 8.36 17.60 16.68
C ALA A 161 9.21 17.73 17.95
N ASP A 162 8.60 18.26 19.05
CA ASP A 162 9.17 18.26 20.39
C ASP A 162 10.44 19.05 20.65
N VAL A 163 10.75 20.00 19.83
CA VAL A 163 11.79 20.92 20.20
C VAL A 163 11.12 22.11 20.87
N GLU A 164 11.35 22.32 22.18
CA GLU A 164 11.36 23.63 22.75
C GLU A 164 12.42 24.44 22.00
N LEU A 165 12.03 25.03 20.87
CA LEU A 165 12.88 25.90 20.08
C LEU A 165 13.10 27.18 20.88
N LYS A 166 13.88 27.08 21.96
CA LYS A 166 14.56 28.24 22.51
C LYS A 166 15.30 28.84 21.34
N THR A 167 14.87 30.00 20.92
CA THR A 167 15.43 30.88 19.89
C THR A 167 16.86 30.54 19.48
N ARG A 168 17.07 29.51 18.68
CA ARG A 168 18.36 29.18 18.09
C ARG A 168 18.40 29.76 16.69
N SER A 169 19.36 30.61 16.43
CA SER A 169 19.69 31.02 15.07
C SER A 169 20.21 29.79 14.30
N TYR A 170 19.45 29.31 13.33
CA TYR A 170 19.92 28.31 12.38
C TYR A 170 20.43 29.03 11.14
N GLY A 171 21.73 29.32 11.10
CA GLY A 171 22.32 30.05 10.00
C GLY A 171 21.78 31.46 9.88
N LEU A 172 21.41 31.88 8.67
CA LEU A 172 20.87 33.22 8.37
C LEU A 172 19.40 33.41 8.72
N TYR A 173 18.70 32.35 9.15
CA TYR A 173 17.25 32.37 9.40
C TYR A 173 16.94 32.42 10.88
N GLN A 174 16.01 33.31 11.26
CA GLN A 174 15.38 33.32 12.58
C GLN A 174 14.05 32.59 12.51
N ILE A 175 13.84 31.60 13.38
CA ILE A 175 12.54 30.97 13.55
C ILE A 175 11.66 31.94 14.31
N LYS A 176 10.70 32.57 13.64
CA LYS A 176 9.86 33.62 14.24
C LYS A 176 8.60 33.09 14.91
N ASN A 177 7.97 32.07 14.39
CA ASN A 177 6.73 31.51 14.93
C ASN A 177 6.69 30.00 14.79
N LEU A 178 6.45 29.32 15.88
CA LEU A 178 6.01 27.93 15.88
C LEU A 178 4.50 27.96 15.68
N GLN A 179 4.01 27.57 14.52
CA GLN A 179 2.57 27.40 14.34
C GLN A 179 2.19 25.98 14.76
N ILE A 180 1.35 25.91 15.80
CA ILE A 180 0.68 24.66 16.18
C ILE A 180 -0.49 24.52 15.22
N ALA A 181 -0.36 23.68 14.20
CA ALA A 181 -1.43 23.40 13.27
C ALA A 181 -2.27 22.22 13.78
N GLY A 182 -3.50 22.52 14.16
CA GLY A 182 -4.54 21.55 14.45
C GLY A 182 -4.57 21.00 15.88
N LYS A 183 -5.63 21.34 16.63
CA LYS A 183 -6.02 20.68 17.84
C LYS A 183 -7.04 19.59 17.48
N ARG A 184 -6.60 18.42 17.17
CA ARG A 184 -7.29 17.21 17.66
C ARG A 184 -6.56 16.77 18.91
N ASP A 185 -7.24 16.22 19.88
CA ASP A 185 -6.77 15.99 21.26
C ASP A 185 -5.45 15.20 21.43
N LYS A 186 -4.72 14.88 20.37
CA LYS A 186 -3.59 13.94 20.44
C LYS A 186 -2.39 14.22 19.52
N VAL A 187 -2.42 15.14 18.59
CA VAL A 187 -1.27 15.42 17.72
C VAL A 187 -0.98 16.91 17.66
N VAL A 188 0.14 17.31 18.21
CA VAL A 188 0.65 18.68 18.13
C VAL A 188 1.71 18.70 17.03
N ARG A 189 1.44 19.42 15.94
CA ARG A 189 2.36 19.61 14.84
C ARG A 189 3.14 20.89 15.01
N TYR A 190 4.41 20.83 14.71
CA TYR A 190 5.28 21.98 14.71
C TYR A 190 5.83 22.18 13.29
N THR A 191 5.33 23.18 12.59
CA THR A 191 5.98 23.70 11.39
C THR A 191 6.65 25.01 11.79
N ALA A 192 7.97 25.05 11.73
CA ALA A 192 8.70 26.26 11.96
C ALA A 192 8.64 27.13 10.68
N ALA A 193 7.91 28.23 10.71
CA ALA A 193 7.97 29.22 9.63
C ALA A 193 9.35 29.88 9.63
N ILE A 194 10.10 29.67 8.56
CA ILE A 194 11.36 30.37 8.33
C ILE A 194 11.03 31.75 7.81
N THR A 195 11.50 32.79 8.50
CA THR A 195 11.46 34.13 7.92
C THR A 195 12.69 34.25 7.02
N PRO A 196 12.50 34.51 5.71
CA PRO A 196 13.63 34.79 4.82
C PRO A 196 14.50 35.92 5.38
N PRO A 197 15.83 35.89 5.21
CA PRO A 197 16.68 36.97 5.60
C PRO A 197 16.24 38.23 4.84
N LYS A 198 16.35 39.38 5.49
CA LYS A 198 15.95 40.67 4.93
C LYS A 198 16.71 41.06 3.65
N TYR A 199 17.84 40.41 3.41
CA TYR A 199 18.74 40.65 2.26
C TYR A 199 19.33 39.29 1.79
N GLY A 200 19.72 39.18 0.52
CA GLY A 200 20.48 38.09 -0.02
C GLY A 200 19.69 37.06 -0.87
N GLY A 201 18.38 37.27 -1.02
CA GLY A 201 17.58 36.49 -1.96
C GLY A 201 17.83 36.92 -3.43
N PHE A 202 17.74 35.97 -4.36
CA PHE A 202 17.84 36.26 -5.79
C PHE A 202 16.72 35.55 -6.55
N LYS A 203 16.37 36.05 -7.74
CA LYS A 203 15.41 35.43 -8.63
C LYS A 203 16.12 34.28 -9.38
N PRO A 204 15.76 33.00 -9.17
CA PRO A 204 16.46 31.90 -9.79
C PRO A 204 16.09 31.77 -11.28
N ALA A 205 17.09 31.53 -12.14
CA ALA A 205 16.86 31.18 -13.56
C ALA A 205 16.34 29.77 -13.71
N THR A 206 16.79 28.86 -12.85
CA THR A 206 16.31 27.47 -12.75
C THR A 206 16.11 27.10 -11.29
N LEU A 207 15.06 26.34 -11.02
CA LEU A 207 14.67 25.90 -9.68
C LEU A 207 14.26 24.44 -9.70
N LYS A 208 14.89 23.63 -8.85
CA LYS A 208 14.46 22.26 -8.53
C LYS A 208 13.89 22.28 -7.10
N LYS A 209 12.58 22.12 -6.94
CA LYS A 209 11.93 22.15 -5.63
C LYS A 209 12.06 20.82 -4.92
N ASN A 210 12.27 20.85 -3.59
CA ASN A 210 12.25 19.69 -2.70
C ASN A 210 13.13 18.53 -3.20
N VAL A 211 14.37 18.79 -3.54
CA VAL A 211 15.30 17.78 -4.07
C VAL A 211 16.39 17.37 -3.07
N ALA A 212 16.53 18.03 -1.94
CA ALA A 212 17.45 17.62 -0.89
C ALA A 212 16.75 17.53 0.48
N TYR A 213 17.08 16.48 1.23
CA TYR A 213 16.49 16.16 2.52
C TYR A 213 17.59 15.93 3.53
N VAL A 214 17.62 16.74 4.61
CA VAL A 214 18.55 16.56 5.72
C VAL A 214 17.80 16.01 6.90
N PHE A 215 18.16 14.84 7.41
CA PHE A 215 17.59 14.25 8.60
C PHE A 215 18.53 14.44 9.78
N TYR A 216 17.96 14.85 10.92
CA TYR A 216 18.64 15.04 12.20
C TYR A 216 18.23 13.94 13.16
N LEU A 217 19.18 13.06 13.49
CA LEU A 217 18.94 11.84 14.25
C LEU A 217 18.94 12.12 15.75
N ARG A 218 18.13 11.34 16.49
CA ARG A 218 18.18 11.30 17.96
C ARG A 218 19.49 10.63 18.39
N ASP A 219 20.14 11.17 19.39
CA ASP A 219 21.44 10.69 19.91
C ASP A 219 21.35 9.50 20.87
N GLN A 220 20.12 9.17 21.36
CA GLN A 220 19.91 8.13 22.36
C GLN A 220 19.47 6.78 21.79
N ILE A 221 19.35 6.67 20.47
CA ILE A 221 18.87 5.46 19.81
C ILE A 221 19.93 4.35 19.89
N LYS A 222 19.45 3.14 20.24
CA LYS A 222 20.26 1.92 20.22
C LYS A 222 19.57 0.83 19.45
N TRP A 223 20.36 0.03 18.76
CA TRP A 223 19.93 -1.25 18.23
C TRP A 223 19.57 -2.20 19.38
N HIS A 224 18.81 -3.25 19.10
CA HIS A 224 18.37 -4.22 20.10
C HIS A 224 19.50 -4.92 20.84
N ASP A 225 20.69 -4.99 20.27
CA ASP A 225 21.90 -5.52 20.89
C ASP A 225 22.68 -4.48 21.74
N GLY A 226 22.12 -3.26 21.87
CA GLY A 226 22.68 -2.18 22.66
C GLY A 226 23.68 -1.28 21.96
N PHE A 227 24.04 -1.58 20.70
CA PHE A 227 24.95 -0.73 19.92
C PHE A 227 24.28 0.58 19.51
N PRO A 228 24.97 1.74 19.52
CA PRO A 228 24.35 3.02 19.16
C PRO A 228 23.99 3.06 17.67
N PHE A 229 22.85 3.64 17.34
CA PHE A 229 22.42 3.96 15.97
C PHE A 229 23.07 5.26 15.52
N SER A 230 23.52 5.32 14.27
CA SER A 230 24.20 6.50 13.72
C SER A 230 23.94 6.70 12.22
N ALA A 231 24.44 7.80 11.69
CA ALA A 231 24.42 8.12 10.26
C ALA A 231 25.14 7.08 9.38
N GLU A 232 26.12 6.36 9.95
CA GLU A 232 26.85 5.29 9.27
C GLU A 232 25.93 4.08 8.93
N ASP A 233 24.95 3.78 9.78
CA ASP A 233 24.00 2.71 9.54
C ASP A 233 23.09 3.05 8.35
N ILE A 234 22.74 4.33 8.20
CA ILE A 234 21.92 4.83 7.07
C ILE A 234 22.69 4.73 5.76
N LEU A 235 23.96 5.18 5.75
CA LEU A 235 24.81 5.08 4.56
C LEU A 235 25.04 3.62 4.17
N PHE A 236 25.36 2.77 5.14
CA PHE A 236 25.52 1.33 4.91
C PHE A 236 24.28 0.69 4.32
N SER A 237 23.09 1.02 4.85
CA SER A 237 21.81 0.50 4.34
C SER A 237 21.57 0.92 2.89
N PHE A 238 21.85 2.18 2.58
CA PHE A 238 21.76 2.72 1.22
C PHE A 238 22.71 2.02 0.25
N ASP A 239 23.95 1.79 0.66
CA ASP A 239 24.97 1.11 -0.15
C ASP A 239 24.59 -0.35 -0.42
N ILE A 240 24.07 -1.07 0.59
CA ILE A 240 23.58 -2.45 0.46
C ILE A 240 22.40 -2.53 -0.49
N ILE A 241 21.41 -1.62 -0.39
CA ILE A 241 20.25 -1.61 -1.27
C ILE A 241 20.67 -1.37 -2.74
N ASN A 242 21.61 -0.45 -2.96
CA ASN A 242 22.05 -0.09 -4.30
C ASN A 242 23.14 -1.03 -4.87
N ASN A 243 23.73 -1.88 -4.06
CA ASN A 243 24.69 -2.86 -4.52
C ASN A 243 24.04 -3.83 -5.53
N PRO A 244 24.54 -3.93 -6.77
CA PRO A 244 23.90 -4.73 -7.83
C PRO A 244 23.86 -6.23 -7.54
N PHE A 245 24.70 -6.72 -6.63
CA PHE A 245 24.78 -8.14 -6.24
C PHE A 245 23.91 -8.49 -5.02
N THR A 246 23.38 -7.50 -4.31
CA THR A 246 22.41 -7.75 -3.22
C THR A 246 21.05 -8.19 -3.80
N ASP A 247 20.40 -9.13 -3.15
CA ASP A 247 19.07 -9.63 -3.52
C ASP A 247 17.95 -8.60 -3.20
N ALA A 248 18.23 -7.32 -3.51
CA ALA A 248 17.38 -6.16 -3.25
C ALA A 248 16.86 -5.50 -4.53
N ALA A 249 16.74 -6.23 -5.64
CA ALA A 249 16.34 -5.68 -6.93
C ALA A 249 14.97 -4.97 -6.87
N HIS A 250 14.05 -5.47 -6.05
CA HIS A 250 12.72 -4.91 -5.84
C HIS A 250 12.75 -3.53 -5.15
N LEU A 251 13.75 -3.24 -4.30
CA LEU A 251 13.93 -1.95 -3.64
C LEU A 251 14.73 -0.97 -4.51
N ARG A 252 15.75 -1.45 -5.22
CA ARG A 252 16.72 -0.63 -5.96
C ARG A 252 16.08 0.40 -6.89
N ASN A 253 14.95 0.06 -7.49
CA ASN A 253 14.22 0.97 -8.38
C ASN A 253 13.71 2.24 -7.67
N TYR A 254 13.44 2.17 -6.36
CA TYR A 254 12.96 3.31 -5.58
C TYR A 254 14.09 4.24 -5.12
N TYR A 255 15.34 3.73 -5.04
CA TYR A 255 16.48 4.47 -4.52
C TYR A 255 17.46 4.94 -5.60
N ARG A 256 17.34 4.45 -6.83
CA ARG A 256 18.24 4.81 -7.94
C ARG A 256 18.23 6.29 -8.31
N ASP A 257 17.14 7.01 -8.04
CA ASP A 257 16.99 8.42 -8.37
C ASP A 257 17.59 9.33 -7.27
N ILE A 258 18.08 8.74 -6.17
CA ILE A 258 18.88 9.41 -5.18
C ILE A 258 20.30 9.55 -5.74
N ARG A 259 20.66 10.78 -6.14
CA ARG A 259 21.96 11.08 -6.72
C ARG A 259 23.09 10.89 -5.71
N LYS A 260 22.86 11.27 -4.44
CA LYS A 260 23.87 11.25 -3.39
C LYS A 260 23.26 11.12 -2.00
N LEU A 261 23.92 10.35 -1.14
CA LEU A 261 23.71 10.35 0.30
C LEU A 261 25.04 10.78 0.96
N GLU A 262 24.98 11.76 1.86
CA GLU A 262 26.13 12.35 2.54
C GLU A 262 25.93 12.32 4.05
N ILE A 263 26.96 11.84 4.77
CA ILE A 263 27.04 12.01 6.23
C ILE A 263 27.53 13.42 6.51
N LEU A 264 26.72 14.24 7.18
CA LEU A 264 27.12 15.58 7.60
C LEU A 264 27.84 15.54 8.96
N ASN A 265 27.40 14.65 9.83
CA ASN A 265 28.03 14.26 11.10
C ASN A 265 27.42 12.94 11.58
N SER A 266 27.84 12.43 12.76
CA SER A 266 27.34 11.16 13.31
C SER A 266 25.81 11.08 13.47
N HIS A 267 25.13 12.24 13.55
CA HIS A 267 23.68 12.33 13.80
C HIS A 267 22.95 13.16 12.72
N SER A 268 23.54 13.32 11.54
CA SER A 268 22.82 13.93 10.43
C SER A 268 23.30 13.43 9.07
N VAL A 269 22.31 13.19 8.20
CA VAL A 269 22.53 12.74 6.82
C VAL A 269 21.75 13.59 5.85
N LYS A 270 22.25 13.71 4.62
CA LYS A 270 21.61 14.43 3.54
C LYS A 270 21.44 13.52 2.33
N PHE A 271 20.21 13.39 1.85
CA PHE A 271 19.86 12.78 0.58
C PHE A 271 19.66 13.86 -0.48
N THR A 272 20.16 13.65 -1.68
CA THR A 272 19.96 14.55 -2.82
C THR A 272 19.38 13.78 -4.00
N TYR A 273 18.22 14.21 -4.48
CA TYR A 273 17.55 13.69 -5.69
C TYR A 273 17.99 14.46 -6.94
N GLU A 274 17.96 13.77 -8.07
CA GLU A 274 18.23 14.41 -9.36
C GLU A 274 17.08 15.33 -9.81
N LYS A 275 15.84 14.91 -9.56
CA LYS A 275 14.61 15.60 -9.97
C LYS A 275 13.60 15.68 -8.83
N PRO A 276 12.73 16.70 -8.82
CA PRO A 276 11.59 16.75 -7.89
C PRO A 276 10.72 15.50 -8.02
N TYR A 277 10.39 14.89 -6.86
CA TYR A 277 9.49 13.75 -6.81
C TYR A 277 8.74 13.74 -5.47
N PHE A 278 7.40 13.75 -5.49
CA PHE A 278 6.61 13.92 -4.28
C PHE A 278 6.77 12.82 -3.24
N LEU A 279 7.16 11.60 -3.66
CA LEU A 279 7.45 10.50 -2.73
C LEU A 279 8.91 10.47 -2.24
N SER A 280 9.76 11.41 -2.65
CA SER A 280 11.18 11.41 -2.26
C SER A 280 11.38 11.44 -0.75
N LEU A 281 10.59 12.26 -0.01
CA LEU A 281 10.63 12.24 1.45
C LEU A 281 10.26 10.86 2.02
N SER A 282 9.24 10.21 1.43
CA SER A 282 8.79 8.88 1.82
C SER A 282 9.90 7.83 1.67
N PHE A 283 10.61 7.85 0.56
CA PHE A 283 11.71 6.90 0.32
C PHE A 283 12.92 7.19 1.17
N CYS A 284 13.34 8.46 1.32
CA CYS A 284 14.45 8.80 2.20
C CYS A 284 14.15 8.44 3.66
N GLY A 285 12.98 8.86 4.14
CA GLY A 285 12.62 8.71 5.54
C GLY A 285 12.13 7.33 5.93
N GLY A 286 11.58 6.56 4.97
CA GLY A 286 11.10 5.19 5.13
C GLY A 286 12.09 4.11 4.68
N MET A 287 13.33 4.46 4.39
CA MET A 287 14.36 3.51 3.94
C MET A 287 14.58 2.41 4.99
N PRO A 288 14.63 1.12 4.60
CA PRO A 288 15.03 0.04 5.48
C PRO A 288 16.41 0.28 6.06
N LEU A 289 16.56 0.16 7.38
CA LEU A 289 17.79 0.43 8.11
C LEU A 289 18.41 -0.85 8.62
N LEU A 290 19.74 -0.95 8.51
CA LEU A 290 20.55 -2.11 8.89
C LEU A 290 21.65 -1.73 9.89
N PRO A 291 21.92 -2.57 10.89
CA PRO A 291 23.00 -2.33 11.86
C PRO A 291 24.37 -2.60 11.22
N LYS A 292 25.07 -1.55 10.78
CA LYS A 292 26.38 -1.64 10.09
C LYS A 292 27.36 -2.53 10.85
N HIS A 293 27.44 -2.40 12.17
CA HIS A 293 28.37 -3.12 13.03
C HIS A 293 28.23 -4.66 12.95
N ARG A 294 27.05 -5.16 12.59
CA ARG A 294 26.78 -6.59 12.44
C ARG A 294 27.41 -7.19 11.19
N TYR A 295 27.54 -6.38 10.14
CA TYR A 295 27.99 -6.84 8.82
C TYR A 295 29.47 -6.57 8.56
N ASN A 296 30.10 -5.69 9.36
CA ASN A 296 31.53 -5.33 9.27
C ASN A 296 32.00 -5.15 7.80
N PRO A 297 31.45 -4.18 7.06
CA PRO A 297 31.70 -4.01 5.63
C PRO A 297 33.16 -3.68 5.31
N GLU A 298 33.91 -3.08 6.24
CA GLU A 298 35.29 -2.66 6.07
C GLU A 298 36.21 -3.84 5.75
N ARG A 299 35.93 -5.06 6.22
CA ARG A 299 36.70 -6.27 5.93
C ARG A 299 36.72 -6.64 4.44
N PHE A 300 35.74 -6.18 3.66
CA PHE A 300 35.60 -6.47 2.23
C PHE A 300 36.40 -5.48 1.35
N ARG A 301 36.96 -4.40 1.92
CA ARG A 301 37.83 -3.42 1.22
C ARG A 301 37.26 -2.91 -0.11
N GLY A 302 35.94 -2.70 -0.18
CA GLY A 302 35.24 -2.23 -1.38
C GLY A 302 34.86 -3.31 -2.39
N ASP A 303 35.12 -4.58 -2.11
CA ASP A 303 34.61 -5.69 -2.91
C ASP A 303 33.09 -5.84 -2.69
N GLN A 304 32.34 -5.16 -3.57
CA GLN A 304 30.88 -5.13 -3.50
C GLN A 304 30.22 -6.50 -3.65
N LYS A 305 30.84 -7.39 -4.46
CA LYS A 305 30.28 -8.73 -4.67
C LYS A 305 30.42 -9.58 -3.42
N SER A 306 31.63 -9.64 -2.84
CA SER A 306 31.85 -10.41 -1.61
C SER A 306 31.04 -9.88 -0.43
N LEU A 307 30.87 -8.56 -0.31
CA LEU A 307 29.99 -7.96 0.70
C LEU A 307 28.53 -8.38 0.49
N ALA A 308 28.03 -8.35 -0.74
CA ALA A 308 26.64 -8.75 -1.03
C ALA A 308 26.43 -10.25 -0.81
N ASP A 309 27.35 -11.11 -1.25
CA ASP A 309 27.28 -12.56 -1.04
C ASP A 309 27.23 -12.89 0.47
N TYR A 310 28.01 -12.19 1.28
CA TYR A 310 27.97 -12.30 2.74
C TYR A 310 26.66 -11.80 3.34
N PHE A 311 26.18 -10.62 2.88
CA PHE A 311 24.92 -10.04 3.34
C PHE A 311 23.72 -10.92 3.01
N ASN A 312 23.64 -11.44 1.78
CA ASN A 312 22.53 -12.28 1.33
C ASN A 312 22.37 -13.57 2.15
N GLN A 313 23.47 -14.05 2.76
CA GLN A 313 23.49 -15.27 3.57
C GLN A 313 23.66 -15.02 5.08
N HIS A 314 23.66 -13.74 5.50
CA HIS A 314 23.93 -13.40 6.90
C HIS A 314 22.87 -13.95 7.86
N PRO A 315 23.24 -14.51 9.03
CA PRO A 315 22.28 -15.07 10.00
C PRO A 315 21.21 -14.09 10.48
N ASP A 316 21.52 -12.79 10.50
CA ASP A 316 20.56 -11.74 10.88
C ASP A 316 19.36 -11.63 9.92
N ASN A 317 19.45 -12.22 8.72
CA ASN A 317 18.31 -12.35 7.81
C ASN A 317 17.23 -13.30 8.36
N TRP A 318 17.51 -14.06 9.40
CA TRP A 318 16.55 -14.94 10.10
C TRP A 318 16.38 -14.57 11.57
N LYS A 319 17.26 -13.74 12.12
CA LYS A 319 17.23 -13.25 13.51
C LYS A 319 17.40 -11.73 13.53
N PRO A 320 16.36 -11.00 13.12
CA PRO A 320 16.47 -9.58 12.86
C PRO A 320 16.81 -8.80 14.14
N ILE A 321 17.69 -7.80 13.98
CA ILE A 321 18.08 -6.85 15.00
C ILE A 321 17.67 -5.46 14.52
N GLY A 322 16.70 -4.85 15.19
CA GLY A 322 16.17 -3.54 14.85
C GLY A 322 16.34 -2.53 15.98
N THR A 323 15.58 -1.45 15.91
CA THR A 323 15.48 -0.40 16.93
C THR A 323 14.08 -0.31 17.52
N GLY A 324 13.16 -1.14 17.03
CA GLY A 324 11.72 -1.06 17.22
C GLY A 324 11.20 -1.51 18.59
N PRO A 325 9.85 -1.45 18.73
CA PRO A 325 9.18 -1.70 20.02
C PRO A 325 9.24 -3.15 20.49
N TYR A 326 9.55 -4.11 19.61
CA TYR A 326 9.69 -5.51 19.95
C TYR A 326 11.00 -6.10 19.48
N LEU A 327 11.59 -6.93 20.34
CA LEU A 327 12.79 -7.75 20.08
C LEU A 327 12.37 -9.06 19.42
N PHE A 328 13.12 -9.51 18.44
CA PHE A 328 13.01 -10.89 17.98
C PHE A 328 13.51 -11.84 19.09
N ASP A 329 12.69 -12.84 19.43
CA ASP A 329 13.03 -13.84 20.46
C ASP A 329 13.32 -15.20 19.83
N THR A 330 12.34 -15.80 19.14
CA THR A 330 12.50 -17.13 18.58
C THR A 330 11.69 -17.33 17.30
N TRP A 331 12.18 -18.21 16.45
CA TRP A 331 11.49 -18.71 15.28
C TRP A 331 11.58 -20.25 15.28
N ASP A 332 10.49 -20.90 15.60
CA ASP A 332 10.30 -22.33 15.46
C ASP A 332 9.57 -22.57 14.12
N LYS A 333 10.34 -22.96 13.11
CA LYS A 333 9.87 -23.07 11.72
C LYS A 333 8.65 -23.98 11.61
N GLY A 334 7.64 -23.51 10.88
CA GLY A 334 6.36 -24.20 10.69
C GLY A 334 5.44 -24.16 11.92
N ARG A 335 5.84 -23.55 13.04
CA ARG A 335 5.05 -23.52 14.27
C ARG A 335 4.79 -22.11 14.77
N LEU A 336 5.82 -21.32 15.11
CA LEU A 336 5.64 -19.97 15.64
C LEU A 336 6.87 -19.06 15.46
N ILE A 337 6.60 -17.77 15.39
CA ILE A 337 7.60 -16.71 15.56
C ILE A 337 7.16 -15.86 16.76
N ARG A 338 8.05 -15.60 17.71
CA ARG A 338 7.77 -14.82 18.89
C ARG A 338 8.62 -13.58 18.95
N LEU A 339 7.94 -12.47 19.25
CA LEU A 339 8.54 -11.18 19.58
C LEU A 339 8.26 -10.87 21.03
N THR A 340 9.24 -10.26 21.72
CA THR A 340 9.11 -9.82 23.12
C THR A 340 9.27 -8.31 23.22
N LYS A 341 8.55 -7.68 24.13
CA LYS A 341 8.58 -6.23 24.32
C LYS A 341 9.99 -5.72 24.60
N ASN A 342 10.41 -4.71 23.84
CA ASN A 342 11.61 -3.95 24.13
C ASN A 342 11.36 -3.00 25.30
N LYS A 343 11.75 -3.40 26.53
CA LYS A 343 11.60 -2.56 27.72
C LYS A 343 12.39 -1.26 27.65
N ASN A 344 13.46 -1.24 26.83
CA ASN A 344 14.32 -0.09 26.60
C ASN A 344 13.98 0.65 25.31
N PHE A 345 12.77 0.48 24.79
CA PHE A 345 12.35 1.15 23.58
C PHE A 345 12.45 2.66 23.72
N TRP A 346 13.21 3.28 22.88
CA TRP A 346 13.59 4.70 22.95
C TRP A 346 12.38 5.65 23.01
N ALA A 347 11.31 5.33 22.26
CA ALA A 347 10.13 6.20 22.18
C ALA A 347 9.35 6.31 23.50
N ARG A 348 9.51 5.35 24.43
CA ARG A 348 8.88 5.38 25.75
C ARG A 348 9.35 6.56 26.62
N SER A 349 10.60 6.99 26.43
CA SER A 349 11.22 8.11 27.16
C SER A 349 11.31 9.40 26.35
N ALA A 350 10.94 9.37 25.06
CA ALA A 350 11.15 10.50 24.17
C ALA A 350 10.11 11.63 24.32
N GLY A 351 9.01 11.41 25.07
CA GLY A 351 7.98 12.45 25.32
C GLY A 351 7.18 12.81 24.05
N LEU A 352 7.04 11.89 23.11
CA LEU A 352 6.38 12.16 21.82
C LEU A 352 4.88 12.36 22.01
N PRO A 353 4.27 13.45 21.48
CA PRO A 353 2.85 13.72 21.67
C PRO A 353 1.92 12.72 20.97
N TYR A 354 2.44 11.99 20.00
CA TYR A 354 1.73 10.97 19.20
C TYR A 354 2.09 9.53 19.62
N PHE A 355 2.90 9.34 20.68
CA PHE A 355 3.25 8.02 21.20
C PHE A 355 3.13 8.01 22.73
N LYS A 356 2.38 7.06 23.28
CA LYS A 356 2.19 6.98 24.73
C LYS A 356 3.40 6.29 25.40
N ALA A 357 3.88 6.84 26.49
CA ALA A 357 5.07 6.38 27.21
C ALA A 357 5.05 4.90 27.62
N ASN A 358 3.88 4.30 27.80
CA ASN A 358 3.72 2.87 28.15
C ASN A 358 3.50 1.96 26.94
N GLN A 359 3.45 2.47 25.72
CA GLN A 359 3.42 1.63 24.52
C GLN A 359 4.82 1.03 24.26
N PRO A 360 4.89 -0.18 23.71
CA PRO A 360 3.79 -1.12 23.48
C PRO A 360 3.28 -1.70 24.82
N TYR A 361 1.99 -2.00 24.90
CA TYR A 361 1.38 -2.51 26.13
C TYR A 361 1.61 -4.01 26.31
N LEU A 362 1.45 -4.81 25.26
CA LEU A 362 1.60 -6.27 25.31
C LEU A 362 3.07 -6.66 25.47
N ASP A 363 3.33 -7.67 26.31
CA ASP A 363 4.68 -8.16 26.56
C ASP A 363 5.20 -9.06 25.43
N GLN A 364 4.30 -9.72 24.70
CA GLN A 364 4.66 -10.62 23.59
C GLN A 364 3.65 -10.55 22.47
N ILE A 365 4.17 -10.69 21.24
CA ILE A 365 3.39 -11.03 20.05
C ILE A 365 3.90 -12.38 19.56
N GLN A 366 3.01 -13.37 19.44
CA GLN A 366 3.30 -14.69 18.96
C GLN A 366 2.56 -14.91 17.64
N PHE A 367 3.28 -15.07 16.56
CA PHE A 367 2.74 -15.40 15.24
C PHE A 367 2.68 -16.91 15.11
N ILE A 368 1.48 -17.48 15.23
CA ILE A 368 1.23 -18.92 15.16
C ILE A 368 0.98 -19.33 13.70
N ILE A 369 1.79 -20.24 13.19
CA ILE A 369 1.74 -20.66 11.80
C ILE A 369 0.64 -21.69 11.62
N VAL A 370 -0.45 -21.32 10.94
CA VAL A 370 -1.59 -22.20 10.61
C VAL A 370 -2.00 -21.95 9.17
N ASN A 371 -1.61 -22.86 8.29
CA ASN A 371 -1.79 -22.70 6.83
C ASN A 371 -3.26 -22.87 6.40
N ASN A 372 -4.00 -23.75 7.07
CA ASN A 372 -5.38 -24.08 6.70
C ASN A 372 -6.37 -23.19 7.48
N SER A 373 -7.28 -22.53 6.76
CA SER A 373 -8.27 -21.62 7.38
C SER A 373 -9.29 -22.31 8.28
N ASN A 374 -9.66 -23.56 7.97
CA ASN A 374 -10.55 -24.34 8.83
C ASN A 374 -9.85 -24.76 10.14
N ALA A 375 -8.56 -25.11 10.06
CA ALA A 375 -7.74 -25.34 11.24
C ALA A 375 -7.58 -24.06 12.07
N ALA A 376 -7.39 -22.91 11.44
CA ALA A 376 -7.30 -21.62 12.12
C ALA A 376 -8.58 -21.31 12.91
N LEU A 377 -9.76 -21.56 12.33
CA LEU A 377 -11.04 -21.37 13.04
C LEU A 377 -11.15 -22.30 14.26
N LYS A 378 -10.63 -23.54 14.17
CA LYS A 378 -10.56 -24.45 15.31
C LYS A 378 -9.60 -23.93 16.39
N GLU A 379 -8.43 -23.44 16.01
CA GLU A 379 -7.45 -22.87 16.95
C GLU A 379 -7.98 -21.61 17.66
N LEU A 380 -8.75 -20.75 16.95
CA LEU A 380 -9.48 -19.64 17.55
C LEU A 380 -10.48 -20.14 18.61
N THR A 381 -11.35 -21.09 18.24
CA THR A 381 -12.37 -21.62 19.16
C THR A 381 -11.79 -22.34 20.37
N SER A 382 -10.59 -22.93 20.23
CA SER A 382 -9.83 -23.57 21.32
C SER A 382 -9.02 -22.57 22.18
N GLY A 383 -8.97 -21.29 21.79
CA GLY A 383 -8.23 -20.24 22.53
C GLY A 383 -6.71 -20.28 22.30
N ASN A 384 -6.22 -21.05 21.32
CA ASN A 384 -4.79 -21.11 20.97
C ASN A 384 -4.35 -19.93 20.10
N ILE A 385 -5.29 -19.31 19.36
CA ILE A 385 -5.13 -18.09 18.58
C ILE A 385 -6.08 -17.03 19.14
N ASP A 386 -5.58 -15.82 19.29
CA ASP A 386 -6.34 -14.66 19.76
C ASP A 386 -6.85 -13.78 18.61
N ALA A 387 -6.11 -13.74 17.49
CA ALA A 387 -6.48 -12.93 16.33
C ALA A 387 -6.09 -13.60 15.01
N ASP A 388 -6.97 -13.48 14.01
CA ASP A 388 -6.77 -13.91 12.62
C ASP A 388 -7.29 -12.82 11.69
N PHE A 389 -6.43 -12.21 10.88
CA PHE A 389 -6.78 -11.20 9.86
C PHE A 389 -6.61 -11.72 8.44
N GLU A 390 -6.43 -13.03 8.30
CA GLU A 390 -6.39 -13.75 7.03
C GLU A 390 -7.61 -14.70 6.88
N VAL A 391 -8.74 -14.25 7.42
CA VAL A 391 -9.99 -15.00 7.42
C VAL A 391 -10.51 -15.13 5.99
N THR A 392 -10.75 -16.35 5.54
CA THR A 392 -11.36 -16.60 4.23
C THR A 392 -12.87 -16.38 4.30
N GLN A 393 -13.50 -16.14 3.15
CA GLN A 393 -14.95 -16.05 3.06
C GLN A 393 -15.64 -17.28 3.65
N SER A 394 -15.14 -18.50 3.35
CA SER A 394 -15.71 -19.74 3.89
C SER A 394 -15.64 -19.82 5.42
N SER A 395 -14.54 -19.35 6.01
CA SER A 395 -14.41 -19.30 7.49
C SER A 395 -15.29 -18.19 8.09
N TRP A 396 -15.48 -17.07 7.37
CA TRP A 396 -16.36 -15.99 7.79
C TRP A 396 -17.82 -16.41 7.84
N GLU A 397 -18.25 -17.22 6.87
CA GLU A 397 -19.62 -17.75 6.76
C GLU A 397 -19.88 -19.02 7.56
N ASP A 398 -18.82 -19.64 8.11
CA ASP A 398 -18.92 -20.87 8.88
C ASP A 398 -19.89 -20.72 10.06
N PRO A 399 -20.85 -21.65 10.25
CA PRO A 399 -21.79 -21.60 11.36
C PRO A 399 -21.11 -21.50 12.75
N ARG A 400 -19.91 -22.06 12.90
CA ARG A 400 -19.13 -21.97 14.15
C ARG A 400 -18.72 -20.54 14.43
N ALA A 401 -18.27 -19.76 13.42
CA ALA A 401 -17.90 -18.35 13.54
C ALA A 401 -19.10 -17.43 13.75
N ASN A 402 -20.32 -17.93 13.48
CA ASN A 402 -21.59 -17.21 13.70
C ASN A 402 -22.32 -17.68 14.98
N SER A 403 -21.77 -18.67 15.70
CA SER A 403 -22.37 -19.17 16.94
C SER A 403 -22.32 -18.14 18.06
N GLN A 404 -23.29 -18.20 18.96
CA GLN A 404 -23.32 -17.30 20.15
C GLN A 404 -22.08 -17.50 21.03
N SER A 405 -21.54 -18.71 21.14
CA SER A 405 -20.31 -18.98 21.91
C SER A 405 -19.11 -18.26 21.29
N PHE A 406 -18.97 -18.27 19.97
CA PHE A 406 -17.89 -17.59 19.26
C PHE A 406 -18.01 -16.06 19.39
N THR A 407 -19.17 -15.49 19.09
CA THR A 407 -19.39 -14.03 19.11
C THR A 407 -19.35 -13.43 20.52
N ARG A 408 -19.54 -14.24 21.58
CA ARG A 408 -19.27 -13.81 22.97
C ARG A 408 -17.76 -13.65 23.25
N SER A 409 -16.90 -14.41 22.60
CA SER A 409 -15.45 -14.42 22.81
C SER A 409 -14.69 -13.60 21.79
N PHE A 410 -15.21 -13.48 20.56
CA PHE A 410 -14.52 -12.84 19.45
C PHE A 410 -15.37 -11.74 18.81
N VAL A 411 -14.68 -10.69 18.39
CA VAL A 411 -15.21 -9.66 17.47
C VAL A 411 -14.97 -10.12 16.05
N ARG A 412 -15.96 -9.85 15.20
CA ARG A 412 -15.85 -10.03 13.75
C ARG A 412 -15.59 -8.66 13.11
N ALA A 413 -14.38 -8.45 12.62
CA ALA A 413 -13.95 -7.21 12.00
C ALA A 413 -13.93 -7.33 10.47
N LYS A 414 -14.34 -6.28 9.78
CA LYS A 414 -14.15 -6.13 8.34
C LYS A 414 -13.74 -4.70 8.03
N PHE A 415 -12.70 -4.53 7.22
CA PHE A 415 -12.18 -3.22 6.82
C PHE A 415 -11.62 -3.28 5.40
N LEU A 416 -11.56 -2.15 4.74
CA LEU A 416 -10.96 -2.05 3.40
C LEU A 416 -9.47 -1.74 3.51
N ILE A 417 -8.72 -2.33 2.59
CA ILE A 417 -7.32 -1.98 2.34
C ILE A 417 -7.22 -1.37 0.93
N PRO A 418 -6.21 -0.54 0.65
CA PRO A 418 -6.02 0.06 -0.66
C PRO A 418 -5.70 -0.98 -1.75
N LEU A 419 -6.74 -1.62 -2.28
CA LEU A 419 -6.67 -2.64 -3.32
C LEU A 419 -7.92 -2.60 -4.18
N TYR A 420 -7.76 -2.81 -5.48
CA TYR A 420 -8.88 -3.06 -6.39
C TYR A 420 -8.59 -4.21 -7.36
N THR A 421 -9.65 -4.90 -7.76
CA THR A 421 -9.61 -5.93 -8.79
C THR A 421 -10.21 -5.42 -10.10
N TYR A 422 -9.76 -5.96 -11.22
CA TYR A 422 -10.16 -5.53 -12.53
C TYR A 422 -10.07 -6.63 -13.59
N ILE A 423 -10.74 -6.39 -14.73
CA ILE A 423 -10.46 -7.07 -15.99
C ILE A 423 -9.68 -6.09 -16.86
N GLY A 424 -8.46 -6.44 -17.24
CA GLY A 424 -7.62 -5.67 -18.15
C GLY A 424 -7.85 -6.13 -19.59
N TRP A 425 -8.16 -5.19 -20.46
CA TRP A 425 -8.31 -5.41 -21.89
C TRP A 425 -6.99 -5.07 -22.61
N ASN A 426 -6.39 -6.00 -23.31
CA ASN A 426 -5.17 -5.70 -24.06
C ASN A 426 -5.48 -4.82 -25.28
N LEU A 427 -5.17 -3.53 -25.19
CA LEU A 427 -5.51 -2.52 -26.20
C LEU A 427 -4.72 -2.67 -27.51
N GLU A 428 -3.74 -3.55 -27.55
CA GLU A 428 -3.07 -3.94 -28.81
C GLU A 428 -3.90 -4.93 -29.64
N ARG A 429 -4.92 -5.54 -29.02
CA ARG A 429 -5.85 -6.43 -29.73
C ARG A 429 -6.94 -5.61 -30.43
N PRO A 430 -7.28 -5.91 -31.70
CA PRO A 430 -8.27 -5.14 -32.46
C PRO A 430 -9.63 -5.01 -31.77
N PHE A 431 -10.04 -6.04 -31.03
CA PHE A 431 -11.32 -6.07 -30.31
C PHE A 431 -11.46 -4.94 -29.27
N PHE A 432 -10.35 -4.51 -28.63
CA PHE A 432 -10.39 -3.65 -27.44
C PHE A 432 -9.86 -2.23 -27.70
N GLN A 433 -9.57 -1.86 -28.94
CA GLN A 433 -9.05 -0.53 -29.28
C GLN A 433 -10.10 0.56 -29.08
N ASP A 434 -11.36 0.29 -29.45
CA ASP A 434 -12.46 1.24 -29.32
C ASP A 434 -12.98 1.31 -27.86
N PRO A 435 -12.97 2.51 -27.22
CA PRO A 435 -13.54 2.69 -25.89
C PRO A 435 -15.00 2.29 -25.77
N LYS A 436 -15.81 2.43 -26.85
CA LYS A 436 -17.21 2.00 -26.86
C LYS A 436 -17.35 0.49 -26.63
N VAL A 437 -16.46 -0.29 -27.25
CA VAL A 437 -16.42 -1.75 -27.07
C VAL A 437 -16.08 -2.09 -25.62
N ARG A 438 -15.04 -1.49 -25.05
CA ARG A 438 -14.66 -1.74 -23.65
C ARG A 438 -15.77 -1.34 -22.66
N LYS A 439 -16.44 -0.22 -22.93
CA LYS A 439 -17.60 0.22 -22.14
C LYS A 439 -18.79 -0.74 -22.28
N ALA A 440 -19.03 -1.27 -23.47
CA ALA A 440 -20.03 -2.30 -23.72
C ALA A 440 -19.72 -3.59 -22.93
N LEU A 441 -18.47 -4.07 -23.00
CA LEU A 441 -18.03 -5.23 -22.23
C LEU A 441 -18.22 -5.00 -20.72
N THR A 442 -17.92 -3.79 -20.22
CA THR A 442 -18.16 -3.43 -18.81
C THR A 442 -19.64 -3.51 -18.42
N TYR A 443 -20.56 -3.11 -19.33
CA TYR A 443 -22.02 -3.28 -19.11
C TYR A 443 -22.49 -4.73 -19.23
N LEU A 444 -21.74 -5.61 -19.89
CA LEU A 444 -22.06 -7.05 -19.97
C LEU A 444 -21.55 -7.86 -18.77
N ILE A 445 -20.68 -7.30 -17.93
CA ILE A 445 -20.23 -8.00 -16.73
C ILE A 445 -21.24 -7.80 -15.58
N PRO A 446 -21.93 -8.87 -15.12
CA PRO A 446 -22.94 -8.77 -14.05
C PRO A 446 -22.28 -8.65 -12.67
N LYS A 447 -21.57 -7.54 -12.42
CA LYS A 447 -20.74 -7.29 -11.23
C LYS A 447 -21.52 -7.44 -9.92
N GLN A 448 -22.77 -6.96 -9.87
CA GLN A 448 -23.61 -7.09 -8.68
C GLN A 448 -23.97 -8.55 -8.38
N LYS A 449 -24.31 -9.34 -9.42
CA LYS A 449 -24.57 -10.78 -9.27
C LYS A 449 -23.31 -11.49 -8.75
N ILE A 450 -22.15 -11.20 -9.34
CA ILE A 450 -20.86 -11.77 -8.92
C ILE A 450 -20.56 -11.40 -7.45
N LEU A 451 -20.71 -10.14 -7.07
CA LEU A 451 -20.48 -9.67 -5.71
C LEU A 451 -21.38 -10.39 -4.70
N LYS A 452 -22.67 -10.50 -5.02
CA LYS A 452 -23.67 -11.12 -4.15
C LYS A 452 -23.53 -12.64 -4.09
N GLU A 453 -23.47 -13.30 -5.24
CA GLU A 453 -23.53 -14.78 -5.30
C GLU A 453 -22.18 -15.44 -4.98
N ILE A 454 -21.08 -14.87 -5.48
CA ILE A 454 -19.74 -15.43 -5.29
C ILE A 454 -19.07 -14.85 -4.06
N HIS A 455 -19.12 -13.53 -3.89
CA HIS A 455 -18.39 -12.86 -2.81
C HIS A 455 -19.27 -12.49 -1.60
N LYS A 456 -20.57 -12.83 -1.60
CA LYS A 456 -21.49 -12.65 -0.46
C LYS A 456 -21.50 -11.22 0.09
N ASP A 457 -21.45 -10.25 -0.79
CA ASP A 457 -21.38 -8.81 -0.48
C ASP A 457 -20.17 -8.41 0.40
N LEU A 458 -19.09 -9.21 0.37
CA LEU A 458 -17.85 -8.94 1.11
C LEU A 458 -16.90 -8.04 0.31
N GLY A 459 -17.40 -6.95 -0.24
CA GLY A 459 -16.66 -5.97 -0.99
C GLY A 459 -17.53 -4.81 -1.45
N GLN A 460 -16.94 -3.90 -2.20
CA GLN A 460 -17.61 -2.76 -2.81
C GLN A 460 -17.27 -2.69 -4.30
N LEU A 461 -18.24 -2.27 -5.14
CA LEU A 461 -17.99 -1.98 -6.55
C LEU A 461 -17.08 -0.75 -6.66
N VAL A 462 -16.09 -0.79 -7.54
CA VAL A 462 -15.20 0.34 -7.81
C VAL A 462 -15.30 0.81 -9.25
N THR A 463 -15.04 2.09 -9.48
CA THR A 463 -15.19 2.77 -10.77
C THR A 463 -13.86 3.21 -11.37
N GLY A 464 -12.76 3.07 -10.64
CA GLY A 464 -11.44 3.51 -11.08
C GLY A 464 -10.29 2.94 -10.24
N PRO A 465 -9.05 3.39 -10.51
CA PRO A 465 -7.82 2.76 -10.01
C PRO A 465 -7.40 3.23 -8.62
N PHE A 466 -8.22 4.01 -7.93
CA PHE A 466 -7.87 4.57 -6.64
C PHE A 466 -8.59 3.86 -5.49
N PHE A 467 -8.05 4.00 -4.29
CA PHE A 467 -8.67 3.46 -3.09
C PHE A 467 -10.03 4.12 -2.86
N ILE A 468 -11.08 3.31 -2.71
CA ILE A 468 -12.46 3.81 -2.66
C ILE A 468 -12.74 4.75 -1.45
N GLU A 469 -12.01 4.58 -0.35
CA GLU A 469 -12.09 5.49 0.80
C GLU A 469 -11.01 6.57 0.77
N GLY A 470 -10.25 6.66 -0.33
CA GLY A 470 -9.15 7.61 -0.50
C GLY A 470 -9.57 8.95 -1.12
N PRO A 471 -8.68 9.96 -1.06
CA PRO A 471 -8.93 11.32 -1.54
C PRO A 471 -9.03 11.46 -3.05
N THR A 472 -8.47 10.52 -3.72
CA THR A 472 -8.34 10.51 -5.18
C THR A 472 -9.45 9.74 -5.86
N TYR A 473 -10.39 9.18 -5.06
CA TYR A 473 -11.54 8.47 -5.59
C TYR A 473 -12.73 9.40 -5.85
N ASP A 474 -13.19 9.47 -7.08
CA ASP A 474 -14.36 10.28 -7.45
C ASP A 474 -15.66 9.50 -7.22
N HIS A 475 -16.33 9.78 -6.09
CA HIS A 475 -17.59 9.18 -5.73
C HIS A 475 -18.79 9.69 -6.54
N SER A 476 -18.61 10.70 -7.39
CA SER A 476 -19.66 11.18 -8.30
C SER A 476 -19.85 10.28 -9.52
N LEU A 477 -18.91 9.37 -9.76
CA LEU A 477 -18.94 8.43 -10.87
C LEU A 477 -19.68 7.14 -10.46
N PRO A 478 -20.92 6.92 -10.93
CA PRO A 478 -21.69 5.73 -10.55
C PRO A 478 -21.10 4.47 -11.19
N PRO A 479 -21.16 3.31 -10.53
CA PRO A 479 -20.78 2.05 -11.14
C PRO A 479 -21.56 1.79 -12.44
N LEU A 480 -20.87 1.31 -13.47
CA LEU A 480 -21.52 0.85 -14.69
C LEU A 480 -22.17 -0.51 -14.43
N TYR A 481 -23.43 -0.49 -14.07
CA TYR A 481 -24.21 -1.68 -13.77
C TYR A 481 -24.52 -2.52 -15.01
N TYR A 482 -24.80 -3.81 -14.81
CA TYR A 482 -25.16 -4.73 -15.89
C TYR A 482 -26.35 -4.19 -16.71
N ASN A 483 -26.11 -3.97 -18.00
CA ASN A 483 -27.11 -3.45 -18.95
C ASN A 483 -26.85 -3.96 -20.37
N PRO A 484 -27.34 -5.16 -20.72
CA PRO A 484 -27.10 -5.76 -22.03
C PRO A 484 -27.73 -4.97 -23.18
N VAL A 485 -28.79 -4.20 -22.93
CA VAL A 485 -29.42 -3.35 -23.96
C VAL A 485 -28.45 -2.24 -24.37
N LYS A 486 -27.90 -1.53 -23.38
CA LYS A 486 -26.95 -0.45 -23.61
C LYS A 486 -25.63 -0.98 -24.22
N ALA A 487 -25.19 -2.15 -23.77
CA ALA A 487 -24.02 -2.82 -24.33
C ALA A 487 -24.19 -3.15 -25.81
N ARG A 488 -25.30 -3.77 -26.19
CA ARG A 488 -25.60 -4.08 -27.60
C ARG A 488 -25.70 -2.83 -28.49
N ALA A 489 -26.21 -1.74 -27.95
CA ALA A 489 -26.23 -0.46 -28.69
C ALA A 489 -24.82 0.06 -28.95
N LEU A 490 -23.94 0.07 -27.92
CA LEU A 490 -22.55 0.49 -28.06
C LEU A 490 -21.74 -0.41 -29.02
N LEU A 491 -21.96 -1.73 -28.97
CA LEU A 491 -21.32 -2.66 -29.92
C LEU A 491 -21.75 -2.39 -31.36
N LYS A 492 -23.06 -2.12 -31.55
CA LYS A 492 -23.58 -1.72 -32.87
C LYS A 492 -22.95 -0.42 -33.38
N GLU A 493 -22.86 0.60 -32.51
CA GLU A 493 -22.21 1.87 -32.83
C GLU A 493 -20.72 1.71 -33.17
N ALA A 494 -20.04 0.72 -32.57
CA ALA A 494 -18.66 0.37 -32.84
C ALA A 494 -18.48 -0.51 -34.09
N GLY A 495 -19.58 -0.87 -34.79
CA GLY A 495 -19.57 -1.67 -36.01
C GLY A 495 -19.55 -3.18 -35.77
N TRP A 496 -19.77 -3.64 -34.55
CA TRP A 496 -19.88 -5.07 -34.22
C TRP A 496 -21.34 -5.52 -34.35
N LEU A 497 -21.63 -6.25 -35.43
CA LEU A 497 -22.95 -6.78 -35.78
C LEU A 497 -22.83 -8.28 -36.06
N ASP A 498 -23.94 -8.97 -36.07
CA ASP A 498 -24.05 -10.33 -36.60
C ASP A 498 -24.45 -10.17 -38.09
N HIS A 499 -23.47 -10.26 -38.99
CA HIS A 499 -23.67 -9.99 -40.40
C HIS A 499 -24.10 -11.24 -41.20
N ASP A 500 -23.72 -12.43 -40.72
CA ASP A 500 -24.01 -13.70 -41.41
C ASP A 500 -25.16 -14.50 -40.76
N GLY A 501 -25.65 -14.04 -39.58
CA GLY A 501 -26.79 -14.61 -38.88
C GLY A 501 -26.47 -15.86 -38.08
N ASP A 502 -25.19 -16.10 -37.75
CA ASP A 502 -24.75 -17.24 -36.95
C ASP A 502 -24.93 -17.03 -35.44
N GLY A 503 -25.34 -15.83 -35.04
CA GLY A 503 -25.53 -15.43 -33.63
C GLY A 503 -24.26 -14.83 -32.99
N ILE A 504 -23.13 -14.81 -33.72
CA ILE A 504 -21.88 -14.22 -33.23
C ILE A 504 -21.70 -12.84 -33.92
N ARG A 505 -21.27 -11.86 -33.14
CA ARG A 505 -20.92 -10.56 -33.70
C ARG A 505 -19.61 -10.64 -34.45
N ASP A 506 -19.57 -10.03 -35.61
CA ASP A 506 -18.37 -9.88 -36.42
C ASP A 506 -18.18 -8.43 -36.84
N LYS A 507 -16.97 -8.11 -37.24
CA LYS A 507 -16.58 -6.85 -37.89
C LYS A 507 -15.49 -7.13 -38.90
N ASP A 508 -15.68 -6.65 -40.14
CA ASP A 508 -14.76 -6.86 -41.25
C ASP A 508 -14.46 -8.36 -41.48
N GLY A 509 -15.46 -9.23 -41.25
CA GLY A 509 -15.34 -10.69 -41.38
C GLY A 509 -14.58 -11.38 -40.24
N VAL A 510 -14.27 -10.66 -39.16
CA VAL A 510 -13.58 -11.21 -37.97
C VAL A 510 -14.62 -11.40 -36.85
N PRO A 511 -14.89 -12.64 -36.39
CA PRO A 511 -15.80 -12.87 -35.29
C PRO A 511 -15.27 -12.30 -33.98
N PHE A 512 -16.18 -11.81 -33.10
CA PHE A 512 -15.80 -11.30 -31.79
C PHE A 512 -15.51 -12.46 -30.85
N GLN A 513 -14.30 -12.95 -30.92
CA GLN A 513 -13.82 -14.06 -30.13
C GLN A 513 -12.48 -13.70 -29.50
N PHE A 514 -12.33 -13.90 -28.18
CA PHE A 514 -11.10 -13.60 -27.45
C PHE A 514 -10.83 -14.59 -26.32
N GLU A 515 -9.57 -14.61 -25.85
CA GLU A 515 -9.12 -15.41 -24.74
C GLU A 515 -9.18 -14.61 -23.41
N TYR A 516 -9.78 -15.18 -22.37
CA TYR A 516 -9.80 -14.63 -21.03
C TYR A 516 -8.87 -15.41 -20.10
N LEU A 517 -7.77 -14.79 -19.73
CA LEU A 517 -6.73 -15.40 -18.91
C LEU A 517 -7.02 -15.27 -17.43
N ILE A 518 -7.05 -16.40 -16.72
CA ILE A 518 -7.19 -16.49 -15.27
C ILE A 518 -6.20 -17.50 -14.68
N HIS A 519 -5.93 -17.40 -13.38
CA HIS A 519 -5.07 -18.36 -12.69
C HIS A 519 -5.87 -19.28 -11.75
N ASN A 520 -5.35 -20.50 -11.53
CA ASN A 520 -6.01 -21.58 -10.78
C ASN A 520 -5.92 -21.47 -9.25
N ALA A 521 -5.27 -20.43 -8.70
CA ALA A 521 -5.06 -20.31 -7.25
C ALA A 521 -6.36 -20.19 -6.42
N ARG A 522 -7.50 -19.93 -7.06
CA ARG A 522 -8.81 -19.81 -6.40
C ARG A 522 -9.92 -20.36 -7.28
N GLU A 523 -10.71 -21.26 -6.74
CA GLU A 523 -11.86 -21.88 -7.43
C GLU A 523 -12.89 -20.86 -7.94
N TYR A 524 -13.12 -19.78 -7.20
CA TYR A 524 -14.10 -18.77 -7.59
C TYR A 524 -13.70 -18.01 -8.88
N HIS A 525 -12.44 -18.04 -9.32
CA HIS A 525 -12.05 -17.41 -10.58
C HIS A 525 -12.74 -18.08 -11.78
N GLN A 526 -12.83 -19.40 -11.77
CA GLN A 526 -13.56 -20.15 -12.78
C GLN A 526 -15.06 -19.82 -12.74
N LYS A 527 -15.67 -19.82 -11.54
CA LYS A 527 -17.11 -19.52 -11.38
C LYS A 527 -17.46 -18.12 -11.90
N ILE A 528 -16.59 -17.13 -11.64
CA ILE A 528 -16.77 -15.77 -12.16
C ILE A 528 -16.66 -15.77 -13.69
N ALA A 529 -15.65 -16.45 -14.24
CA ALA A 529 -15.44 -16.55 -15.68
C ALA A 529 -16.63 -17.21 -16.38
N ASP A 530 -17.22 -18.25 -15.78
CA ASP A 530 -18.40 -18.94 -16.33
C ASP A 530 -19.63 -18.01 -16.37
N ILE A 531 -19.87 -17.23 -15.30
CA ILE A 531 -20.95 -16.21 -15.27
C ILE A 531 -20.74 -15.14 -16.35
N MET A 532 -19.48 -14.70 -16.54
CA MET A 532 -19.15 -13.71 -17.56
C MET A 532 -19.33 -14.29 -18.97
N LYS A 533 -18.90 -15.53 -19.17
CA LYS A 533 -19.00 -16.23 -20.45
C LYS A 533 -20.46 -16.31 -20.89
N GLU A 534 -21.36 -16.79 -20.02
CA GLU A 534 -22.78 -16.85 -20.29
C GLU A 534 -23.35 -15.49 -20.74
N SER A 535 -23.01 -14.42 -20.01
CA SER A 535 -23.49 -13.06 -20.33
C SER A 535 -22.94 -12.49 -21.63
N LEU A 536 -21.71 -12.83 -22.01
CA LEU A 536 -21.08 -12.40 -23.26
C LEU A 536 -21.64 -13.20 -24.46
N GLU A 537 -21.88 -14.50 -24.30
CA GLU A 537 -22.51 -15.37 -25.30
C GLU A 537 -23.91 -14.87 -25.66
N GLU A 538 -24.72 -14.45 -24.66
CA GLU A 538 -26.04 -13.83 -24.89
C GLU A 538 -25.97 -12.52 -25.70
N ALA A 539 -24.80 -11.87 -25.72
CA ALA A 539 -24.55 -10.67 -26.52
C ALA A 539 -23.87 -10.95 -27.85
N GLY A 540 -23.66 -12.23 -28.24
CA GLY A 540 -23.00 -12.65 -29.48
C GLY A 540 -21.47 -12.51 -29.42
N ILE A 541 -20.86 -12.71 -28.25
CA ILE A 541 -19.40 -12.63 -28.07
C ILE A 541 -18.88 -13.94 -27.49
N ILE A 542 -17.86 -14.52 -28.11
CA ILE A 542 -17.20 -15.76 -27.66
C ILE A 542 -16.04 -15.42 -26.74
N MET A 543 -16.12 -15.86 -25.48
CA MET A 543 -15.03 -15.78 -24.52
C MET A 543 -14.46 -17.16 -24.21
N ASN A 544 -13.22 -17.42 -24.58
CA ASN A 544 -12.51 -18.66 -24.28
C ASN A 544 -11.72 -18.51 -22.96
N ILE A 545 -12.00 -19.34 -21.98
CA ILE A 545 -11.34 -19.28 -20.67
C ILE A 545 -10.04 -20.06 -20.73
N ARG A 546 -8.93 -19.39 -20.41
CA ARG A 546 -7.61 -19.99 -20.23
C ARG A 546 -7.19 -19.96 -18.79
N LEU A 547 -7.24 -21.12 -18.13
CA LEU A 547 -6.85 -21.32 -16.72
C LEU A 547 -5.43 -21.88 -16.65
N ILE A 548 -4.51 -21.16 -15.98
CA ILE A 548 -3.09 -21.58 -15.88
C ILE A 548 -2.56 -21.40 -14.45
N ASP A 549 -1.38 -21.98 -14.19
CA ASP A 549 -0.68 -21.82 -12.92
C ASP A 549 -0.23 -20.38 -12.71
N TRP A 550 -0.14 -19.95 -11.44
CA TRP A 550 0.23 -18.58 -11.09
C TRP A 550 1.57 -18.11 -11.67
N THR A 551 2.60 -18.97 -11.63
CA THR A 551 3.95 -18.60 -12.11
C THR A 551 3.93 -18.33 -13.62
N VAL A 552 3.24 -19.20 -14.37
CA VAL A 552 3.05 -19.04 -15.82
C VAL A 552 2.16 -17.84 -16.11
N PHE A 553 1.09 -17.66 -15.32
CA PHE A 553 0.17 -16.52 -15.43
C PHE A 553 0.91 -15.20 -15.26
N ALA A 554 1.69 -15.03 -14.19
CA ALA A 554 2.44 -13.79 -13.93
C ALA A 554 3.39 -13.46 -15.09
N LYS A 555 4.12 -14.45 -15.60
CA LYS A 555 4.99 -14.29 -16.76
C LYS A 555 4.21 -13.87 -18.01
N THR A 556 3.10 -14.54 -18.31
CA THR A 556 2.24 -14.27 -19.47
C THR A 556 1.69 -12.83 -19.44
N VAL A 557 1.28 -12.35 -18.26
CA VAL A 557 0.80 -10.97 -18.07
C VAL A 557 1.94 -9.97 -18.27
N MET A 558 3.12 -10.22 -17.68
CA MET A 558 4.29 -9.35 -17.86
C MET A 558 4.77 -9.26 -19.32
N GLU A 559 4.68 -10.36 -20.05
CA GLU A 559 5.00 -10.44 -21.48
C GLU A 559 3.85 -9.90 -22.37
N ARG A 560 2.71 -9.52 -21.75
CA ARG A 560 1.51 -8.99 -22.42
C ARG A 560 0.92 -9.96 -23.46
N ASN A 561 1.13 -11.25 -23.25
CA ASN A 561 0.65 -12.30 -24.14
C ASN A 561 -0.74 -12.83 -23.71
N PHE A 562 -1.72 -11.95 -23.72
CA PHE A 562 -3.12 -12.22 -23.40
C PHE A 562 -4.03 -11.29 -24.20
N ASP A 563 -5.31 -11.64 -24.32
CA ASP A 563 -6.34 -10.75 -24.86
C ASP A 563 -7.04 -10.00 -23.73
N ALA A 564 -7.57 -10.72 -22.77
CA ALA A 564 -8.15 -10.17 -21.55
C ALA A 564 -7.64 -10.91 -20.32
N VAL A 565 -7.49 -10.22 -19.18
CA VAL A 565 -6.93 -10.80 -17.96
C VAL A 565 -7.67 -10.30 -16.71
N ARG A 566 -7.92 -11.19 -15.74
CA ARG A 566 -8.36 -10.76 -14.40
C ARG A 566 -7.15 -10.61 -13.49
N PHE A 567 -7.03 -9.40 -12.89
CA PHE A 567 -5.91 -9.10 -12.02
C PHE A 567 -6.31 -8.15 -10.89
N ALA A 568 -5.35 -7.75 -10.04
CA ALA A 568 -5.55 -6.82 -8.94
C ALA A 568 -4.34 -5.91 -8.78
N TRP A 569 -4.59 -4.69 -8.30
CA TRP A 569 -3.55 -3.77 -7.90
C TRP A 569 -3.72 -3.36 -6.44
N GLY A 570 -2.64 -3.47 -5.66
CA GLY A 570 -2.50 -2.72 -4.43
C GLY A 570 -2.17 -1.27 -4.75
N THR A 571 -2.85 -0.34 -4.13
CA THR A 571 -2.60 1.10 -4.28
C THR A 571 -2.15 1.69 -2.96
N GLY A 572 -1.35 2.76 -3.00
CA GLY A 572 -1.16 3.59 -1.82
C GLY A 572 -2.35 4.54 -1.65
N ILE A 573 -2.57 5.05 -0.44
CA ILE A 573 -3.57 6.10 -0.22
C ILE A 573 -3.19 7.35 -1.00
N ASP A 574 -1.90 7.66 -1.06
CA ASP A 574 -1.29 8.74 -1.85
C ASP A 574 -0.18 8.14 -2.71
N GLY A 575 -0.54 7.16 -3.54
CA GLY A 575 0.39 6.41 -4.39
C GLY A 575 0.73 7.14 -5.69
N ASP A 576 1.76 6.67 -6.37
CA ASP A 576 2.16 7.10 -7.71
C ASP A 576 1.67 6.10 -8.76
N PRO A 577 0.60 6.40 -9.52
CA PRO A 577 0.06 5.49 -10.51
C PRO A 577 0.84 5.46 -11.84
N PHE A 578 1.94 6.18 -11.96
CA PHE A 578 2.75 6.34 -13.16
C PHE A 578 3.16 4.99 -13.80
N GLN A 579 3.64 4.05 -12.97
CA GLN A 579 4.14 2.75 -13.46
C GLN A 579 3.04 1.92 -14.14
N ILE A 580 1.78 2.13 -13.77
CA ILE A 580 0.63 1.36 -14.29
C ILE A 580 0.02 2.04 -15.51
N TRP A 581 0.01 3.38 -15.55
CA TRP A 581 -0.82 4.12 -16.49
C TRP A 581 -0.07 4.96 -17.52
N HIS A 582 1.20 5.35 -17.25
CA HIS A 582 1.96 6.15 -18.20
C HIS A 582 2.35 5.32 -19.43
N SER A 583 2.27 5.91 -20.62
CA SER A 583 2.56 5.21 -21.89
C SER A 583 4.01 4.69 -21.96
N SER A 584 4.98 5.37 -21.34
CA SER A 584 6.37 4.92 -21.29
C SER A 584 6.58 3.64 -20.47
N GLN A 585 5.57 3.19 -19.74
CA GLN A 585 5.61 2.00 -18.88
C GLN A 585 5.04 0.76 -19.59
N ILE A 586 4.83 0.86 -20.91
CA ILE A 586 4.46 -0.25 -21.78
C ILE A 586 5.72 -1.03 -22.13
N GLY A 587 5.90 -2.21 -21.54
CA GLY A 587 7.13 -2.99 -21.68
C GLY A 587 8.28 -2.46 -20.84
N GLY A 588 9.52 -2.91 -21.11
CA GLY A 588 10.73 -2.41 -20.44
C GLY A 588 10.79 -2.57 -18.92
N GLY A 589 9.92 -3.40 -18.32
CA GLY A 589 9.80 -3.58 -16.86
C GLY A 589 8.75 -2.68 -16.21
N GLY A 590 7.99 -1.89 -16.98
CA GLY A 590 6.80 -1.17 -16.50
C GLY A 590 5.60 -2.10 -16.31
N SER A 591 4.54 -1.59 -15.70
CA SER A 591 3.33 -2.34 -15.35
C SER A 591 2.08 -1.94 -16.14
N ASN A 592 2.25 -1.18 -17.22
CA ASN A 592 1.17 -0.88 -18.17
C ASN A 592 0.91 -2.09 -19.06
N TYR A 593 0.39 -3.15 -18.48
CA TYR A 593 0.24 -4.45 -19.15
C TYR A 593 -0.80 -4.44 -20.27
N VAL A 594 -1.81 -3.57 -20.20
CA VAL A 594 -2.84 -3.48 -21.23
C VAL A 594 -2.46 -2.59 -22.41
N GLY A 595 -1.32 -1.90 -22.34
CA GLY A 595 -0.85 -1.04 -23.45
C GLY A 595 -1.65 0.25 -23.60
N TYR A 596 -2.20 0.77 -22.51
CA TYR A 596 -2.97 2.00 -22.51
C TYR A 596 -2.09 3.21 -22.84
N LYS A 597 -2.57 4.05 -23.75
CA LYS A 597 -1.90 5.28 -24.17
C LYS A 597 -2.91 6.42 -24.22
N ASN A 598 -2.66 7.45 -23.44
CA ASN A 598 -3.44 8.68 -23.47
C ASN A 598 -2.53 9.85 -23.12
N PRO A 599 -2.27 10.80 -24.04
CA PRO A 599 -1.36 11.93 -23.80
C PRO A 599 -1.79 12.84 -22.65
N GLU A 600 -3.09 12.93 -22.37
CA GLU A 600 -3.60 13.73 -21.24
C GLU A 600 -3.29 13.05 -19.90
N ILE A 601 -3.43 11.72 -19.84
CA ILE A 601 -3.04 10.93 -18.67
C ILE A 601 -1.51 11.01 -18.44
N ASP A 602 -0.72 10.88 -19.51
CA ASP A 602 0.74 11.01 -19.42
C ASP A 602 1.12 12.36 -18.81
N LYS A 603 0.54 13.46 -19.32
CA LYS A 603 0.77 14.80 -18.78
C LYS A 603 0.33 14.95 -17.33
N ILE A 604 -0.85 14.42 -16.97
CA ILE A 604 -1.34 14.42 -15.58
C ILE A 604 -0.34 13.71 -14.67
N LEU A 605 0.16 12.54 -15.06
CA LEU A 605 1.09 11.75 -14.28
C LEU A 605 2.45 12.42 -14.11
N GLU A 606 2.98 13.03 -15.18
CA GLU A 606 4.24 13.78 -15.13
C GLU A 606 4.13 15.01 -14.22
N GLU A 607 3.05 15.77 -14.34
CA GLU A 607 2.79 16.95 -13.52
C GLU A 607 2.58 16.57 -12.05
N ALA A 608 1.72 15.57 -11.77
CA ALA A 608 1.40 15.13 -10.42
C ALA A 608 2.64 14.71 -9.63
N ARG A 609 3.62 14.08 -10.28
CA ARG A 609 4.87 13.64 -9.63
C ARG A 609 5.72 14.79 -9.10
N THR A 610 5.53 16.00 -9.61
CA THR A 610 6.27 17.20 -9.18
C THR A 610 5.51 18.06 -8.15
N LEU A 611 4.24 17.73 -7.87
CA LEU A 611 3.39 18.45 -6.93
C LEU A 611 3.51 17.85 -5.52
N PHE A 612 4.15 18.61 -4.63
CA PHE A 612 4.34 18.21 -3.23
C PHE A 612 3.12 18.49 -2.36
N ASN A 613 2.30 19.50 -2.71
CA ASN A 613 1.00 19.71 -2.08
C ASN A 613 0.04 18.58 -2.51
N PRO A 614 -0.43 17.73 -1.59
CA PRO A 614 -1.31 16.63 -1.95
C PRO A 614 -2.64 17.10 -2.53
N LEU A 615 -3.20 18.22 -2.07
CA LEU A 615 -4.49 18.72 -2.55
C LEU A 615 -4.46 19.08 -4.04
N ASP A 616 -3.33 19.62 -4.55
CA ASP A 616 -3.19 19.94 -5.96
C ASP A 616 -2.96 18.68 -6.80
N ARG A 617 -2.17 17.74 -6.29
CA ARG A 617 -1.95 16.43 -6.90
C ARG A 617 -3.25 15.64 -7.02
N TRP A 618 -4.07 15.62 -5.96
CA TRP A 618 -5.34 14.88 -5.94
C TRP A 618 -6.35 15.42 -6.94
N LYS A 619 -6.38 16.71 -7.22
CA LYS A 619 -7.22 17.28 -8.30
C LYS A 619 -6.89 16.66 -9.66
N LEU A 620 -5.60 16.46 -9.93
CA LEU A 620 -5.15 15.80 -11.15
C LEU A 620 -5.56 14.32 -11.18
N TYR A 621 -5.46 13.63 -10.06
CA TYR A 621 -5.86 12.21 -9.98
C TYR A 621 -7.39 12.01 -10.06
N LEU A 622 -8.19 12.93 -9.54
CA LEU A 622 -9.63 12.93 -9.77
C LEU A 622 -9.97 13.07 -11.25
N LYS A 623 -9.28 13.98 -11.96
CA LYS A 623 -9.43 14.13 -13.41
C LYS A 623 -8.99 12.85 -14.16
N MET A 624 -7.89 12.26 -13.74
CA MET A 624 -7.44 10.96 -14.27
C MET A 624 -8.49 9.87 -14.08
N HIS A 625 -9.13 9.81 -12.90
CA HIS A 625 -10.20 8.85 -12.63
C HIS A 625 -11.36 9.00 -13.62
N GLN A 626 -11.80 10.24 -13.89
CA GLN A 626 -12.87 10.54 -14.85
C GLN A 626 -12.52 10.05 -16.27
N ILE A 627 -11.29 10.31 -16.72
CA ILE A 627 -10.83 9.86 -18.06
C ILE A 627 -10.85 8.31 -18.12
N LEU A 628 -10.30 7.63 -17.12
CA LEU A 628 -10.25 6.17 -17.09
C LEU A 628 -11.64 5.54 -16.95
N TYR A 629 -12.57 6.21 -16.25
CA TYR A 629 -13.96 5.80 -16.17
C TYR A 629 -14.67 5.88 -17.54
N GLU A 630 -14.41 6.90 -18.33
CA GLU A 630 -15.00 7.03 -19.66
C GLU A 630 -14.38 6.07 -20.68
N GLU A 631 -13.06 5.87 -20.63
CA GLU A 631 -12.34 5.06 -21.62
C GLU A 631 -12.30 3.56 -21.31
N GLN A 632 -12.54 3.16 -20.05
CA GLN A 632 -12.59 1.78 -19.60
C GLN A 632 -11.42 0.89 -20.12
N PRO A 633 -10.14 1.29 -19.96
CA PRO A 633 -9.03 0.39 -20.30
C PRO A 633 -9.03 -0.85 -19.42
N TYR A 634 -9.59 -0.72 -18.22
CA TYR A 634 -9.99 -1.78 -17.31
C TYR A 634 -11.51 -1.75 -17.10
N THR A 635 -12.14 -2.91 -17.01
CA THR A 635 -13.40 -3.04 -16.29
C THR A 635 -13.07 -3.13 -14.81
N PHE A 636 -13.23 -2.04 -14.08
CA PHE A 636 -13.05 -2.01 -12.63
C PHE A 636 -14.13 -2.85 -11.94
N LEU A 637 -13.73 -3.72 -11.01
CA LEU A 637 -14.62 -4.68 -10.38
C LEU A 637 -14.90 -4.33 -8.92
N PHE A 638 -13.99 -4.73 -8.01
CA PHE A 638 -14.24 -4.72 -6.57
C PHE A 638 -13.02 -4.27 -5.77
N SER A 639 -13.29 -3.61 -4.66
CA SER A 639 -12.41 -3.55 -3.50
C SER A 639 -13.01 -4.47 -2.42
N PHE A 640 -12.26 -5.49 -1.98
CA PHE A 640 -12.73 -6.46 -1.00
C PHE A 640 -12.43 -6.05 0.42
N TYR A 641 -13.34 -6.41 1.35
CA TYR A 641 -13.05 -6.31 2.76
C TYR A 641 -11.98 -7.34 3.17
N THR A 642 -11.00 -6.89 3.93
CA THR A 642 -10.20 -7.76 4.78
C THR A 642 -11.07 -8.21 5.94
N LEU A 643 -11.11 -9.52 6.19
CA LEU A 643 -11.92 -10.13 7.22
C LEU A 643 -11.04 -10.55 8.38
N GLY A 644 -11.49 -10.28 9.59
CA GLY A 644 -10.73 -10.63 10.78
C GLY A 644 -11.59 -11.08 11.95
N PHE A 645 -10.99 -11.91 12.81
CA PHE A 645 -11.50 -12.27 14.12
C PHE A 645 -10.47 -11.87 15.16
N TYR A 646 -10.90 -11.26 16.27
CA TYR A 646 -10.02 -11.02 17.40
C TYR A 646 -10.77 -11.18 18.73
N ASN A 647 -10.04 -11.62 19.77
CA ASN A 647 -10.61 -11.90 21.08
C ASN A 647 -11.03 -10.59 21.78
N ARG A 648 -12.23 -10.58 22.38
CA ARG A 648 -12.81 -9.42 23.08
C ARG A 648 -12.03 -8.98 24.32
N LYS A 649 -11.06 -9.76 24.79
CA LYS A 649 -10.18 -9.35 25.90
C LYS A 649 -9.24 -8.20 25.54
N TYR A 650 -9.04 -7.92 24.21
CA TYR A 650 -8.19 -6.82 23.75
C TYR A 650 -8.98 -5.55 23.56
N TYR A 651 -8.42 -4.47 24.07
CA TYR A 651 -8.92 -3.10 23.97
C TYR A 651 -7.88 -2.21 23.27
N GLY A 652 -8.27 -0.99 22.92
CA GLY A 652 -7.42 -0.10 22.12
C GLY A 652 -7.29 -0.57 20.65
N VAL A 653 -8.19 -1.46 20.25
CA VAL A 653 -8.21 -1.99 18.87
C VAL A 653 -8.71 -0.92 17.91
N LYS A 654 -7.87 -0.61 16.94
CA LYS A 654 -8.19 0.30 15.85
C LYS A 654 -7.77 -0.31 14.52
N PHE A 655 -8.60 -0.10 13.51
CA PHE A 655 -8.28 -0.43 12.13
C PHE A 655 -8.13 0.86 11.33
N TYR A 656 -7.03 0.96 10.63
CA TYR A 656 -6.68 2.09 9.77
C TYR A 656 -6.70 1.63 8.30
N SER A 657 -6.72 2.55 7.36
CA SER A 657 -6.57 2.20 5.94
C SER A 657 -5.24 1.50 5.62
N GLY A 658 -4.23 1.64 6.48
CA GLY A 658 -2.95 0.92 6.40
C GLY A 658 -2.91 -0.41 7.16
N GLY A 659 -4.02 -0.83 7.81
CA GLY A 659 -4.09 -2.04 8.63
C GLY A 659 -4.34 -1.75 10.12
N TYR A 660 -3.63 -2.44 11.00
CA TYR A 660 -3.76 -2.34 12.47
C TYR A 660 -2.38 -2.32 13.13
N ASN A 661 -2.33 -1.89 14.41
CA ASN A 661 -1.07 -1.81 15.14
C ASN A 661 -1.20 -2.39 16.55
N PHE A 662 -0.56 -3.53 16.82
CA PHE A 662 -0.58 -4.19 18.13
C PHE A 662 0.12 -3.41 19.23
N THR A 663 0.92 -2.37 18.93
CA THR A 663 1.51 -1.52 19.98
C THR A 663 0.47 -0.74 20.76
N GLU A 664 -0.73 -0.55 20.18
CA GLU A 664 -1.85 0.18 20.77
C GLU A 664 -2.81 -0.74 21.56
N TRP A 665 -2.74 -2.05 21.31
CA TRP A 665 -3.64 -3.02 21.92
C TRP A 665 -3.20 -3.36 23.35
N PHE A 666 -4.17 -3.54 24.23
CA PHE A 666 -3.89 -3.89 25.63
C PHE A 666 -4.97 -4.81 26.19
N ILE A 667 -4.62 -5.53 27.26
CA ILE A 667 -5.56 -6.28 28.08
C ILE A 667 -5.70 -5.48 29.38
N PRO A 668 -6.92 -5.05 29.79
CA PRO A 668 -7.15 -4.41 31.08
C PRO A 668 -6.59 -5.23 32.24
N GLN A 669 -6.08 -4.57 33.27
CA GLN A 669 -5.43 -5.25 34.41
C GLN A 669 -6.31 -6.30 35.06
N GLU A 670 -7.62 -6.03 35.16
CA GLU A 670 -8.61 -6.93 35.74
C GLU A 670 -8.80 -8.22 34.92
N LEU A 671 -8.53 -8.18 33.61
CA LEU A 671 -8.64 -9.31 32.69
C LEU A 671 -7.33 -10.08 32.50
N GLN A 672 -6.19 -9.52 32.96
CA GLN A 672 -4.90 -10.21 32.92
C GLN A 672 -4.76 -11.30 33.98
N LYS A 673 -5.57 -11.25 35.02
CA LYS A 673 -5.49 -12.13 36.22
C LYS A 673 -6.34 -13.41 36.08
N LYS A 674 -6.94 -13.67 34.92
CA LYS A 674 -7.80 -14.85 34.73
C LYS A 674 -7.15 -15.91 33.83
#